data_2cde41df29cd57a2bec5c5c06f196f0a
#
_entry.id   2cde41df29cd57a2bec5c5c06f196f0a
#
_cell.length_a   1.000
_cell.length_b   1.000
_cell.length_c   1.000
_cell.angle_alpha   90.00
_cell.angle_beta   90.00
_cell.angle_gamma   90.00
#
_symmetry.space_group_name_H-M   'P 1'
#
loop_
_entity.id
_entity.type
_entity.pdbx_description
1 polymer ?
#
loop_
_entity_poly.entity_id
_entity_poly.type
_entity_poly.pdbx_seq_one_letter_code
_entity_poly.pdbx_strand_id
1 'polypeptide(L)'
;LVACAAALSLARLGLAVKLQGVAAADSPAQQTRAGQNPAQASAEADVRTYALNAASRALLQQLKVWDALPPHAVCPVLDMHIQGDEGAQLDFSAWQQGAQALAWIVDAGALEAVMRQAVRYAPHIALRAASPAGLEPTGAAHAQPAPELLLLCEGKDSQARAALGVHFDKRPYGHHALATRVVCEHPHAGMAWQWFAQPDVLALLPFDQPSPGQGYGVVWSMPAEQAQALLSADAAAFEQALMQATGGACGPLRLAGPRHTWPLVLGRADRVHGPGWMLLGDCAHAVHPLAGQGLNLGLADVAALAQVMAEREPWRQLGDEKLLARAARVRAAPTLAMAGLTDGLWHLFSNPNPLLRTLRNRGMTLLNQLPALKRGLTRRAMGLCLAACGPLSAAALAAALGLVGLAGPTPAHAQVPGSAPAAPQEAAIRKALAERMPSLPKPDEIQRAPVPGLWELRFGTEILYTDDKGDFLISGPVIETRSRKDLTAERIDKLTAIQFAALPFKDAIAIKQGTGVRRLVVFSDPNCGFCKRYERELLNLKDVTLYTFLYPILGKDSQDKSRNIWCAADPAKAWRDWMVEGRLPPAAPARCDASALDRNTALGNKHRVESTPTSVLEDGTRRSGAFSGAEVERLLQSSKPSKT
;
A
#
# COMPACT_ATOMS: atom_id res chain seq x y z
N LEU A 1 7.42 -18.47 -7.10
CA LEU A 1 6.67 -17.27 -7.46
C LEU A 1 7.46 -16.36 -8.40
N VAL A 2 8.67 -15.88 -8.03
CA VAL A 2 9.49 -14.99 -8.86
C VAL A 2 9.84 -15.63 -10.21
N ALA A 3 10.22 -16.92 -10.25
CA ALA A 3 10.49 -17.65 -11.49
C ALA A 3 9.26 -17.72 -12.41
N CYS A 4 8.07 -18.00 -11.86
CA CYS A 4 6.83 -18.02 -12.62
C CYS A 4 6.49 -16.63 -13.19
N ALA A 5 6.64 -15.58 -12.40
CA ALA A 5 6.42 -14.20 -12.85
C ALA A 5 7.38 -13.82 -13.97
N ALA A 6 8.68 -14.17 -13.85
CA ALA A 6 9.68 -13.94 -14.90
C ALA A 6 9.32 -14.70 -16.19
N ALA A 7 8.97 -15.98 -16.07
CA ALA A 7 8.57 -16.81 -17.21
C ALA A 7 7.35 -16.22 -17.94
N LEU A 8 6.30 -15.87 -17.21
CA LEU A 8 5.10 -15.25 -17.78
C LEU A 8 5.39 -13.89 -18.43
N SER A 9 6.24 -13.07 -17.80
CA SER A 9 6.59 -11.75 -18.33
C SER A 9 7.36 -11.86 -19.65
N LEU A 10 8.33 -12.77 -19.74
CA LEU A 10 9.13 -12.97 -20.94
C LEU A 10 8.34 -13.68 -22.06
N ALA A 11 7.50 -14.64 -21.72
CA ALA A 11 6.60 -15.30 -22.69
C ALA A 11 5.64 -14.29 -23.35
N ARG A 12 5.15 -13.29 -22.63
CA ARG A 12 4.33 -12.20 -23.18
C ARG A 12 5.07 -11.31 -24.19
N LEU A 13 6.40 -11.28 -24.13
CA LEU A 13 7.24 -10.63 -25.13
C LEU A 13 7.53 -11.53 -26.36
N GLY A 14 6.90 -12.70 -26.42
CA GLY A 14 7.09 -13.67 -27.50
C GLY A 14 8.36 -14.50 -27.35
N LEU A 15 9.04 -14.47 -26.20
CA LEU A 15 10.27 -15.24 -25.98
C LEU A 15 9.93 -16.69 -25.57
N ALA A 16 10.67 -17.65 -26.12
CA ALA A 16 10.57 -19.05 -25.73
C ALA A 16 11.25 -19.25 -24.36
N VAL A 17 10.51 -19.74 -23.38
CA VAL A 17 10.97 -19.90 -21.98
C VAL A 17 10.96 -21.38 -21.60
N LYS A 18 12.08 -21.85 -21.02
CA LYS A 18 12.13 -23.16 -20.34
C LYS A 18 12.13 -22.90 -18.83
N LEU A 19 11.07 -23.33 -18.13
CA LEU A 19 10.95 -23.18 -16.68
C LEU A 19 11.22 -24.52 -15.99
N GLN A 20 12.26 -24.55 -15.13
CA GLN A 20 12.64 -25.74 -14.36
C GLN A 20 12.20 -25.64 -12.90
N GLY A 21 11.94 -26.80 -12.26
CA GLY A 21 11.67 -26.88 -10.82
C GLY A 21 10.22 -26.62 -10.42
N VAL A 22 9.34 -26.32 -11.37
CA VAL A 22 7.90 -26.31 -11.14
C VAL A 22 7.39 -27.72 -11.45
N ALA A 23 7.13 -28.52 -10.40
CA ALA A 23 6.63 -29.88 -10.58
C ALA A 23 5.32 -29.86 -11.41
N ALA A 24 5.27 -30.70 -12.46
CA ALA A 24 4.00 -31.00 -13.12
C ALA A 24 3.07 -31.62 -12.08
N ALA A 25 1.82 -31.18 -12.03
CA ALA A 25 0.82 -31.65 -11.06
C ALA A 25 0.43 -33.14 -11.20
N ASP A 26 1.12 -33.90 -12.03
CA ASP A 26 0.84 -35.32 -12.34
C ASP A 26 1.79 -36.30 -11.62
N SER A 27 2.56 -35.88 -10.61
CA SER A 27 3.28 -36.86 -9.78
C SER A 27 2.29 -37.63 -8.93
N PRO A 28 2.36 -39.02 -8.96
CA PRO A 28 1.47 -39.86 -8.18
C PRO A 28 1.41 -39.57 -6.69
N ALA A 29 2.43 -38.88 -6.15
CA ALA A 29 2.50 -38.44 -4.76
C ALA A 29 1.47 -37.34 -4.40
N GLN A 30 0.86 -36.63 -5.36
CA GLN A 30 -0.21 -35.64 -5.09
C GLN A 30 -1.62 -36.23 -5.28
N GLN A 31 -1.78 -37.29 -6.05
CA GLN A 31 -3.06 -38.02 -6.16
C GLN A 31 -3.35 -38.86 -4.92
N THR A 32 -2.34 -39.32 -4.17
CA THR A 32 -2.50 -39.97 -2.88
C THR A 32 -2.96 -39.02 -1.75
N ARG A 33 -2.86 -37.69 -1.95
CA ARG A 33 -3.29 -36.68 -0.93
C ARG A 33 -4.83 -36.48 -0.90
N ALA A 34 -5.55 -36.83 -1.95
CA ALA A 34 -7.01 -36.73 -1.98
C ALA A 34 -7.74 -37.78 -1.08
N GLY A 35 -7.01 -38.74 -0.53
CA GLY A 35 -7.52 -39.77 0.40
C GLY A 35 -7.02 -39.66 1.84
N GLN A 36 -6.28 -38.59 2.18
CA GLN A 36 -5.75 -38.41 3.55
C GLN A 36 -6.80 -37.80 4.49
N ASN A 37 -6.75 -38.26 5.74
CA ASN A 37 -7.62 -37.80 6.84
C ASN A 37 -7.62 -36.27 6.95
N PRO A 38 -8.77 -35.57 7.10
CA PRO A 38 -8.85 -34.09 7.20
C PRO A 38 -7.91 -33.47 8.23
N ALA A 39 -7.58 -34.21 9.29
CA ALA A 39 -6.63 -33.80 10.32
C ALA A 39 -5.17 -33.77 9.85
N GLN A 40 -4.78 -34.64 8.89
CA GLN A 40 -3.41 -34.65 8.33
C GLN A 40 -3.25 -33.62 7.20
N ALA A 41 -4.31 -33.34 6.43
CA ALA A 41 -4.32 -32.28 5.43
C ALA A 41 -4.21 -30.88 6.06
N SER A 42 -4.70 -30.67 7.28
CA SER A 42 -4.59 -29.41 7.99
C SER A 42 -3.17 -29.12 8.53
N ALA A 43 -2.38 -30.16 8.83
CA ALA A 43 -1.01 -30.02 9.34
C ALA A 43 0.01 -29.57 8.26
N GLU A 44 -0.31 -29.79 6.98
CA GLU A 44 0.54 -29.40 5.83
C GLU A 44 0.09 -28.12 5.12
N ALA A 45 -0.97 -27.45 5.59
CA ALA A 45 -1.48 -26.24 4.97
C ALA A 45 -0.44 -25.10 5.03
N ASP A 46 -0.18 -24.44 3.90
CA ASP A 46 0.68 -23.26 3.85
C ASP A 46 0.00 -22.09 4.58
N VAL A 47 0.52 -21.71 5.72
CA VAL A 47 -0.02 -20.63 6.55
C VAL A 47 0.51 -19.25 6.16
N ARG A 48 1.49 -19.21 5.26
CA ARG A 48 2.13 -17.96 4.86
C ARG A 48 1.15 -17.05 4.15
N THR A 49 1.33 -15.76 4.39
CA THR A 49 0.67 -14.69 3.65
C THR A 49 1.72 -13.73 3.13
N TYR A 50 1.44 -13.10 1.99
CA TYR A 50 2.29 -12.07 1.41
C TYR A 50 1.57 -10.73 1.44
N ALA A 51 2.25 -9.69 1.91
CA ALA A 51 1.78 -8.31 1.80
C ALA A 51 2.28 -7.73 0.47
N LEU A 52 1.43 -7.70 -0.55
CA LEU A 52 1.78 -7.20 -1.88
C LEU A 52 1.46 -5.71 -1.99
N ASN A 53 2.42 -4.94 -2.50
CA ASN A 53 2.24 -3.53 -2.77
C ASN A 53 1.55 -3.27 -4.13
N ALA A 54 1.19 -2.01 -4.41
CA ALA A 54 0.47 -1.63 -5.63
C ALA A 54 1.23 -1.99 -6.92
N ALA A 55 2.56 -1.86 -6.93
CA ALA A 55 3.38 -2.20 -8.10
C ALA A 55 3.38 -3.71 -8.38
N SER A 56 3.52 -4.54 -7.34
CA SER A 56 3.44 -5.99 -7.44
C SER A 56 2.06 -6.46 -7.90
N ARG A 57 1.00 -5.86 -7.36
CA ARG A 57 -0.37 -6.12 -7.82
C ARG A 57 -0.54 -5.78 -9.29
N ALA A 58 -0.07 -4.61 -9.75
CA ALA A 58 -0.18 -4.20 -11.15
C ALA A 58 0.56 -5.18 -12.09
N LEU A 59 1.74 -5.66 -11.72
CA LEU A 59 2.43 -6.70 -12.47
C LEU A 59 1.60 -7.99 -12.55
N LEU A 60 1.07 -8.48 -11.42
CA LEU A 60 0.25 -9.69 -11.40
C LEU A 60 -1.06 -9.54 -12.19
N GLN A 61 -1.65 -8.33 -12.23
CA GLN A 61 -2.80 -8.01 -13.09
C GLN A 61 -2.43 -8.06 -14.56
N GLN A 62 -1.30 -7.46 -14.94
CA GLN A 62 -0.78 -7.56 -16.30
C GLN A 62 -0.56 -9.02 -16.72
N LEU A 63 -0.07 -9.86 -15.82
CA LEU A 63 0.14 -11.29 -16.06
C LEU A 63 -1.16 -12.13 -16.02
N LYS A 64 -2.33 -11.52 -15.74
CA LYS A 64 -3.63 -12.18 -15.57
C LYS A 64 -3.68 -13.19 -14.42
N VAL A 65 -2.76 -13.05 -13.46
CA VAL A 65 -2.70 -13.87 -12.24
C VAL A 65 -3.60 -13.29 -11.16
N TRP A 66 -3.60 -11.96 -11.00
CA TRP A 66 -4.35 -11.30 -9.94
C TRP A 66 -5.86 -11.54 -10.02
N ASP A 67 -6.43 -11.42 -11.21
CA ASP A 67 -7.87 -11.54 -11.44
C ASP A 67 -8.37 -12.99 -11.33
N ALA A 68 -7.44 -13.96 -11.35
CA ALA A 68 -7.72 -15.39 -11.17
C ALA A 68 -7.64 -15.84 -9.69
N LEU A 69 -7.20 -14.96 -8.77
CA LEU A 69 -7.17 -15.29 -7.35
C LEU A 69 -8.59 -15.38 -6.78
N PRO A 70 -8.88 -16.39 -5.95
CA PRO A 70 -10.14 -16.45 -5.25
C PRO A 70 -10.36 -15.20 -4.36
N PRO A 71 -11.57 -14.63 -4.31
CA PRO A 71 -11.83 -13.42 -3.53
C PRO A 71 -11.42 -13.51 -2.05
N HIS A 72 -11.60 -14.68 -1.43
CA HIS A 72 -11.23 -14.94 -0.03
C HIS A 72 -9.72 -15.09 0.20
N ALA A 73 -8.93 -15.23 -0.87
CA ALA A 73 -7.47 -15.32 -0.79
C ALA A 73 -6.78 -13.95 -0.77
N VAL A 74 -7.53 -12.87 -0.87
CA VAL A 74 -6.99 -11.50 -0.94
C VAL A 74 -7.75 -10.59 0.00
N CYS A 75 -7.02 -9.95 0.93
CA CYS A 75 -7.59 -8.96 1.84
C CYS A 75 -6.83 -7.62 1.73
N PRO A 76 -7.51 -6.47 1.49
CA PRO A 76 -6.85 -5.18 1.43
C PRO A 76 -6.48 -4.69 2.83
N VAL A 77 -5.29 -4.11 2.98
CA VAL A 77 -4.87 -3.35 4.16
C VAL A 77 -5.30 -1.90 3.96
N LEU A 78 -6.29 -1.46 4.70
CA LEU A 78 -6.82 -0.10 4.62
C LEU A 78 -6.08 0.84 5.56
N ASP A 79 -5.80 0.36 6.77
CA ASP A 79 -5.09 1.10 7.80
C ASP A 79 -4.01 0.20 8.42
N MET A 80 -2.95 0.81 8.94
CA MET A 80 -1.89 0.12 9.65
C MET A 80 -1.53 0.89 10.91
N HIS A 81 -1.59 0.21 12.04
CA HIS A 81 -1.18 0.73 13.34
C HIS A 81 0.15 0.10 13.75
N ILE A 82 1.15 0.94 14.00
CA ILE A 82 2.46 0.51 14.48
C ILE A 82 2.64 1.02 15.90
N GLN A 83 2.93 0.11 16.81
CA GLN A 83 3.21 0.41 18.20
C GLN A 83 4.67 0.10 18.51
N GLY A 84 5.37 1.07 19.07
CA GLY A 84 6.71 0.92 19.62
C GLY A 84 6.70 0.62 21.11
N ASP A 85 7.88 0.50 21.68
CA ASP A 85 8.06 0.45 23.12
C ASP A 85 7.49 1.73 23.78
N GLU A 86 7.15 1.69 25.05
CA GLU A 86 6.75 2.86 25.84
C GLU A 86 5.55 3.66 25.25
N GLY A 87 4.68 2.99 24.45
CA GLY A 87 3.45 3.59 23.96
C GLY A 87 3.60 4.52 22.75
N ALA A 88 4.76 4.59 22.10
CA ALA A 88 4.91 5.30 20.84
C ALA A 88 4.03 4.66 19.75
N GLN A 89 3.31 5.48 18.98
CA GLN A 89 2.35 5.03 17.98
C GLN A 89 2.58 5.73 16.66
N LEU A 90 2.35 5.00 15.56
CA LEU A 90 2.42 5.52 14.21
C LEU A 90 1.32 4.88 13.37
N ASP A 91 0.42 5.70 12.83
CA ASP A 91 -0.73 5.27 12.06
C ASP A 91 -0.54 5.59 10.59
N PHE A 92 -0.86 4.63 9.72
CA PHE A 92 -0.94 4.84 8.29
C PHE A 92 -2.35 4.51 7.81
N SER A 93 -2.85 5.30 6.86
CA SER A 93 -4.13 5.06 6.21
C SER A 93 -3.97 5.17 4.70
N ALA A 94 -4.48 4.20 3.97
CA ALA A 94 -4.50 4.23 2.51
C ALA A 94 -5.28 5.45 2.00
N TRP A 95 -6.32 5.81 2.74
CA TRP A 95 -7.11 6.97 2.41
C TRP A 95 -6.30 8.29 2.45
N GLN A 96 -5.46 8.50 3.49
CA GLN A 96 -4.58 9.69 3.57
C GLN A 96 -3.60 9.78 2.40
N GLN A 97 -3.41 8.69 1.67
CA GLN A 97 -2.57 8.61 0.48
C GLN A 97 -3.35 8.72 -0.83
N GLY A 98 -4.68 8.79 -0.80
CA GLY A 98 -5.53 8.69 -1.98
C GLY A 98 -5.44 7.32 -2.67
N ALA A 99 -5.10 6.26 -1.92
CA ALA A 99 -4.90 4.91 -2.43
C ALA A 99 -6.06 3.98 -2.05
N GLN A 100 -6.31 2.95 -2.86
CA GLN A 100 -7.32 1.93 -2.57
C GLN A 100 -6.98 1.08 -1.34
N ALA A 101 -5.69 0.79 -1.13
CA ALA A 101 -5.15 0.08 0.01
C ALA A 101 -3.66 0.42 0.17
N LEU A 102 -3.11 0.24 1.37
CA LEU A 102 -1.66 0.34 1.63
C LEU A 102 -0.92 -0.86 1.03
N ALA A 103 -1.53 -2.03 1.12
CA ALA A 103 -1.06 -3.30 0.60
C ALA A 103 -2.24 -4.27 0.48
N TRP A 104 -2.02 -5.43 -0.11
CA TRP A 104 -2.98 -6.54 -0.14
C TRP A 104 -2.33 -7.77 0.48
N ILE A 105 -2.97 -8.34 1.48
CA ILE A 105 -2.56 -9.61 2.06
C ILE A 105 -3.11 -10.72 1.19
N VAL A 106 -2.22 -11.56 0.70
CA VAL A 106 -2.53 -12.63 -0.25
C VAL A 106 -2.11 -13.98 0.32
N ASP A 107 -2.98 -14.96 0.20
CA ASP A 107 -2.67 -16.37 0.53
C ASP A 107 -1.52 -16.89 -0.33
N ALA A 108 -0.46 -17.40 0.31
CA ALA A 108 0.71 -17.87 -0.40
C ALA A 108 0.40 -19.10 -1.27
N GLY A 109 -0.38 -20.05 -0.75
CA GLY A 109 -0.78 -21.26 -1.46
C GLY A 109 -1.67 -20.97 -2.66
N ALA A 110 -2.67 -20.08 -2.49
CA ALA A 110 -3.55 -19.68 -3.58
C ALA A 110 -2.77 -18.95 -4.70
N LEU A 111 -1.88 -18.01 -4.34
CA LEU A 111 -1.05 -17.31 -5.31
C LEU A 111 -0.15 -18.29 -6.06
N GLU A 112 0.46 -19.24 -5.37
CA GLU A 112 1.33 -20.24 -5.99
C GLU A 112 0.53 -21.16 -6.93
N ALA A 113 -0.65 -21.61 -6.54
CA ALA A 113 -1.52 -22.43 -7.36
C ALA A 113 -1.93 -21.71 -8.65
N VAL A 114 -2.39 -20.46 -8.55
CA VAL A 114 -2.78 -19.66 -9.73
C VAL A 114 -1.58 -19.39 -10.63
N MET A 115 -0.41 -19.09 -10.10
CA MET A 115 0.80 -18.87 -10.90
C MET A 115 1.26 -20.14 -11.60
N ARG A 116 1.21 -21.30 -10.93
CA ARG A 116 1.51 -22.61 -11.54
C ARG A 116 0.53 -22.90 -12.69
N GLN A 117 -0.74 -22.65 -12.48
CA GLN A 117 -1.75 -22.79 -13.53
C GLN A 117 -1.48 -21.85 -14.71
N ALA A 118 -1.17 -20.59 -14.44
CA ALA A 118 -0.88 -19.59 -15.47
C ALA A 118 0.34 -20.00 -16.34
N VAL A 119 1.43 -20.49 -15.75
CA VAL A 119 2.60 -20.95 -16.52
C VAL A 119 2.33 -22.26 -17.29
N ARG A 120 1.45 -23.14 -16.77
CA ARG A 120 1.08 -24.39 -17.45
C ARG A 120 0.37 -24.16 -18.78
N TYR A 121 -0.48 -23.13 -18.83
CA TYR A 121 -1.28 -22.82 -20.01
C TYR A 121 -0.73 -21.64 -20.85
N ALA A 122 0.39 -21.05 -20.44
CA ALA A 122 0.96 -19.94 -21.18
C ALA A 122 1.65 -20.45 -22.47
N PRO A 123 1.39 -19.83 -23.62
CA PRO A 123 2.16 -20.10 -24.83
C PRO A 123 3.63 -19.73 -24.59
N HIS A 124 4.53 -20.39 -25.29
CA HIS A 124 5.98 -20.17 -25.21
C HIS A 124 6.66 -20.58 -23.89
N ILE A 125 5.96 -21.22 -22.95
CA ILE A 125 6.57 -21.76 -21.72
C ILE A 125 6.62 -23.28 -21.78
N ALA A 126 7.81 -23.87 -21.76
CA ALA A 126 8.01 -25.30 -21.61
C ALA A 126 8.41 -25.61 -20.16
N LEU A 127 7.58 -26.40 -19.47
CA LEU A 127 7.88 -26.89 -18.13
C LEU A 127 8.84 -28.07 -18.17
N ARG A 128 9.84 -28.07 -17.29
CA ARG A 128 10.80 -29.16 -17.12
C ARG A 128 10.86 -29.57 -15.65
N ALA A 129 11.02 -30.88 -15.41
CA ALA A 129 11.29 -31.38 -14.08
C ALA A 129 12.61 -30.81 -13.55
N ALA A 130 12.72 -30.65 -12.22
CA ALA A 130 14.00 -30.30 -11.61
C ALA A 130 15.01 -31.41 -11.91
N SER A 131 16.15 -31.06 -12.49
CA SER A 131 17.27 -31.99 -12.62
C SER A 131 18.01 -32.07 -11.29
N PRO A 132 18.26 -33.27 -10.74
CA PRO A 132 19.08 -33.41 -9.53
C PRO A 132 20.53 -32.97 -9.69
N ALA A 133 20.99 -32.81 -10.94
CA ALA A 133 22.40 -32.55 -11.28
C ALA A 133 22.74 -31.06 -11.44
N GLY A 134 21.90 -30.11 -10.99
CA GLY A 134 22.21 -28.70 -11.18
C GLY A 134 22.28 -28.28 -12.65
N LEU A 135 22.98 -27.20 -12.94
CA LEU A 135 23.32 -26.83 -14.32
C LEU A 135 24.22 -27.94 -14.90
N GLU A 136 23.71 -28.76 -15.81
CA GLU A 136 24.56 -29.69 -16.55
C GLU A 136 25.65 -28.87 -17.27
N PRO A 137 26.95 -29.12 -17.00
CA PRO A 137 27.99 -28.54 -17.81
C PRO A 137 27.79 -29.04 -19.23
N THR A 138 27.84 -28.14 -20.18
CA THR A 138 27.75 -28.42 -21.62
C THR A 138 28.79 -29.48 -22.06
N GLY A 139 28.37 -30.75 -22.04
CA GLY A 139 29.29 -31.82 -22.48
C GLY A 139 28.81 -33.22 -22.20
N ALA A 140 27.65 -33.66 -22.72
CA ALA A 140 27.37 -35.04 -23.12
C ALA A 140 26.05 -35.15 -23.90
N ALA A 141 26.13 -35.45 -25.14
CA ALA A 141 25.31 -36.31 -25.99
C ALA A 141 23.77 -36.19 -26.00
N HIS A 142 23.17 -34.99 -25.82
CA HIS A 142 21.89 -34.66 -26.44
C HIS A 142 21.89 -33.12 -26.61
N ALA A 143 22.27 -32.69 -27.81
CA ALA A 143 22.51 -31.29 -28.15
C ALA A 143 21.24 -30.45 -28.17
N GLN A 144 20.79 -29.99 -27.01
CA GLN A 144 19.94 -28.79 -26.96
C GLN A 144 20.88 -27.57 -26.94
N PRO A 145 20.61 -26.54 -27.75
CA PRO A 145 21.41 -25.32 -27.71
C PRO A 145 21.32 -24.71 -26.29
N ALA A 146 22.45 -24.23 -25.79
CA ALA A 146 22.53 -23.51 -24.52
C ALA A 146 21.51 -22.34 -24.51
N PRO A 147 20.84 -22.04 -23.39
CA PRO A 147 19.94 -20.91 -23.33
C PRO A 147 20.69 -19.61 -23.59
N GLU A 148 20.10 -18.69 -24.35
CA GLU A 148 20.69 -17.36 -24.55
C GLU A 148 20.75 -16.55 -23.26
N LEU A 149 19.81 -16.80 -22.33
CA LEU A 149 19.73 -16.15 -21.04
C LEU A 149 19.27 -17.14 -19.97
N LEU A 150 20.03 -17.23 -18.88
CA LEU A 150 19.71 -18.01 -17.68
C LEU A 150 19.25 -17.08 -16.56
N LEU A 151 18.04 -17.28 -16.03
CA LEU A 151 17.51 -16.56 -14.87
C LEU A 151 17.46 -17.48 -13.66
N LEU A 152 18.17 -17.11 -12.59
CA LEU A 152 18.22 -17.88 -11.35
C LEU A 152 17.30 -17.26 -10.30
N CYS A 153 16.30 -18.04 -9.85
CA CYS A 153 15.27 -17.64 -8.89
C CYS A 153 15.12 -18.68 -7.75
N GLU A 154 16.18 -19.44 -7.42
CA GLU A 154 16.15 -20.58 -6.49
C GLU A 154 16.10 -20.18 -5.01
N GLY A 155 16.06 -18.89 -4.70
CA GLY A 155 16.05 -18.41 -3.34
C GLY A 155 17.44 -18.24 -2.71
N LYS A 156 17.46 -18.03 -1.40
CA LYS A 156 18.69 -17.65 -0.66
C LYS A 156 19.79 -18.72 -0.65
N ASP A 157 19.44 -19.98 -0.82
CA ASP A 157 20.36 -21.12 -0.75
C ASP A 157 20.61 -21.75 -2.15
N SER A 158 20.65 -20.92 -3.19
CA SER A 158 20.82 -21.33 -4.59
C SER A 158 22.18 -22.01 -4.85
N GLN A 159 22.12 -23.26 -5.28
CA GLN A 159 23.30 -24.03 -5.71
C GLN A 159 23.81 -23.56 -7.06
N ALA A 160 22.91 -23.22 -7.99
CA ALA A 160 23.28 -22.72 -9.31
C ALA A 160 24.03 -21.38 -9.21
N ARG A 161 23.64 -20.48 -8.30
CA ARG A 161 24.39 -19.26 -8.01
C ARG A 161 25.82 -19.58 -7.57
N ALA A 162 26.00 -20.55 -6.64
CA ALA A 162 27.30 -20.95 -6.16
C ALA A 162 28.15 -21.56 -7.30
N ALA A 163 27.55 -22.35 -8.18
CA ALA A 163 28.22 -22.92 -9.35
C ALA A 163 28.71 -21.85 -10.36
N LEU A 164 28.06 -20.68 -10.42
CA LEU A 164 28.52 -19.53 -11.18
C LEU A 164 29.67 -18.76 -10.51
N GLY A 165 30.16 -19.22 -9.35
CA GLY A 165 31.20 -18.53 -8.57
C GLY A 165 30.75 -17.19 -7.99
N VAL A 166 29.43 -17.00 -7.79
CA VAL A 166 28.87 -15.80 -7.20
C VAL A 166 28.80 -15.98 -5.68
N HIS A 167 29.49 -15.11 -4.95
CA HIS A 167 29.49 -15.11 -3.50
C HIS A 167 28.18 -14.48 -2.96
N PHE A 168 27.65 -15.05 -1.87
CA PHE A 168 26.47 -14.55 -1.19
C PHE A 168 26.79 -14.26 0.28
N ASP A 169 26.94 -12.96 0.60
CA ASP A 169 27.15 -12.51 1.98
C ASP A 169 25.85 -12.76 2.76
N LYS A 170 25.89 -13.73 3.65
CA LYS A 170 24.72 -14.18 4.44
C LYS A 170 24.97 -13.90 5.92
N ARG A 171 24.16 -13.03 6.50
CA ARG A 171 24.26 -12.63 7.90
C ARG A 171 22.99 -13.06 8.65
N PRO A 172 23.09 -14.05 9.56
CA PRO A 172 21.95 -14.46 10.37
C PRO A 172 21.62 -13.38 11.42
N TYR A 173 20.33 -13.12 11.62
CA TYR A 173 19.86 -12.23 12.69
C TYR A 173 19.79 -12.92 14.07
N GLY A 174 19.95 -14.25 14.15
CA GLY A 174 19.70 -15.02 15.37
C GLY A 174 18.21 -15.15 15.72
N HIS A 175 17.34 -14.62 14.87
CA HIS A 175 15.88 -14.65 15.03
C HIS A 175 15.24 -15.61 14.04
N HIS A 176 14.09 -16.13 14.45
CA HIS A 176 13.18 -16.88 13.58
C HIS A 176 11.87 -16.10 13.41
N ALA A 177 11.27 -16.19 12.24
CA ALA A 177 9.89 -15.79 12.02
C ALA A 177 8.98 -16.99 12.27
N LEU A 178 8.08 -16.87 13.24
CA LEU A 178 6.97 -17.79 13.43
C LEU A 178 5.77 -17.25 12.66
N ALA A 179 5.17 -18.09 11.82
CA ALA A 179 3.95 -17.76 11.10
C ALA A 179 2.83 -18.75 11.42
N THR A 180 1.62 -18.23 11.53
CA THR A 180 0.38 -18.99 11.74
C THR A 180 -0.83 -18.15 11.32
N ARG A 181 -2.03 -18.70 11.48
CA ARG A 181 -3.31 -17.99 11.32
C ARG A 181 -4.06 -17.98 12.65
N VAL A 182 -4.74 -16.88 12.93
CA VAL A 182 -5.59 -16.71 14.10
C VAL A 182 -6.92 -16.10 13.71
N VAL A 183 -7.93 -16.30 14.55
CA VAL A 183 -9.24 -15.65 14.45
C VAL A 183 -9.41 -14.73 15.64
N CYS A 184 -9.88 -13.52 15.38
CA CYS A 184 -10.23 -12.53 16.38
C CYS A 184 -11.75 -12.48 16.57
N GLU A 185 -12.20 -12.20 17.78
CA GLU A 185 -13.62 -12.01 18.06
C GLU A 185 -14.17 -10.75 17.35
N HIS A 186 -13.36 -9.71 17.24
CA HIS A 186 -13.75 -8.46 16.59
C HIS A 186 -13.33 -8.43 15.11
N PRO A 187 -14.16 -7.86 14.22
CA PRO A 187 -13.80 -7.71 12.81
C PRO A 187 -12.54 -6.86 12.63
N HIS A 188 -11.61 -7.32 11.76
CA HIS A 188 -10.35 -6.59 11.50
C HIS A 188 -10.54 -5.30 10.69
N ALA A 189 -11.65 -5.14 9.97
CA ALA A 189 -11.97 -3.94 9.17
C ALA A 189 -10.82 -3.47 8.24
N GLY A 190 -9.94 -4.38 7.80
CA GLY A 190 -8.76 -4.07 6.98
C GLY A 190 -7.60 -3.43 7.75
N MET A 191 -7.60 -3.49 9.07
CA MET A 191 -6.53 -2.97 9.93
C MET A 191 -5.39 -3.98 10.06
N ALA A 192 -4.18 -3.58 9.70
CA ALA A 192 -2.94 -4.29 10.03
C ALA A 192 -2.34 -3.72 11.32
N TRP A 193 -1.78 -4.59 12.12
CA TRP A 193 -1.11 -4.22 13.37
C TRP A 193 0.36 -4.65 13.34
N GLN A 194 1.23 -3.83 13.91
CA GLN A 194 2.63 -4.17 14.09
C GLN A 194 3.14 -3.65 15.44
N TRP A 195 3.74 -4.54 16.22
CA TRP A 195 4.37 -4.22 17.50
C TRP A 195 5.87 -4.41 17.40
N PHE A 196 6.60 -3.39 17.82
CA PHE A 196 8.03 -3.44 18.07
C PHE A 196 8.24 -3.49 19.58
N ALA A 197 8.32 -4.68 20.14
CA ALA A 197 8.52 -4.93 21.56
C ALA A 197 9.79 -5.76 21.72
N GLN A 198 10.90 -5.12 22.12
CA GLN A 198 12.21 -5.75 22.21
C GLN A 198 12.20 -7.08 23.01
N PRO A 199 12.82 -8.15 22.48
CA PRO A 199 13.53 -8.25 21.19
C PRO A 199 12.64 -8.58 19.99
N ASP A 200 11.34 -8.64 20.18
CA ASP A 200 10.36 -9.18 19.25
C ASP A 200 9.81 -8.14 18.28
N VAL A 201 9.40 -8.61 17.10
CA VAL A 201 8.56 -7.85 16.17
C VAL A 201 7.38 -8.72 15.77
N LEU A 202 6.17 -8.30 16.13
CA LEU A 202 4.94 -9.00 15.84
C LEU A 202 4.12 -8.21 14.82
N ALA A 203 3.61 -8.89 13.80
CA ALA A 203 2.64 -8.34 12.86
C ALA A 203 1.38 -9.21 12.80
N LEU A 204 0.21 -8.57 12.86
CA LEU A 204 -1.09 -9.16 12.53
C LEU A 204 -1.57 -8.53 11.22
N LEU A 205 -1.74 -9.36 10.21
CA LEU A 205 -2.11 -8.98 8.86
C LEU A 205 -3.56 -9.39 8.60
N PRO A 206 -4.49 -8.45 8.28
CA PRO A 206 -5.89 -8.78 8.08
C PRO A 206 -6.06 -9.80 6.96
N PHE A 207 -6.80 -10.87 7.22
CA PHE A 207 -6.98 -11.96 6.28
C PHE A 207 -8.34 -12.64 6.45
N ASP A 208 -9.02 -12.95 5.35
CA ASP A 208 -10.40 -13.44 5.37
C ASP A 208 -10.53 -14.97 5.55
N GLN A 209 -9.47 -15.64 6.00
CA GLN A 209 -9.49 -17.07 6.29
C GLN A 209 -8.88 -17.37 7.67
N PRO A 210 -9.43 -18.37 8.39
CA PRO A 210 -10.58 -19.21 8.03
C PRO A 210 -11.94 -18.51 8.20
N SER A 211 -11.98 -17.33 8.85
CA SER A 211 -13.21 -16.58 9.13
C SER A 211 -13.19 -15.24 8.43
N PRO A 212 -14.10 -14.98 7.46
CA PRO A 212 -14.18 -13.71 6.75
C PRO A 212 -14.36 -12.54 7.72
N GLY A 213 -13.52 -11.50 7.53
CA GLY A 213 -13.54 -10.28 8.35
C GLY A 213 -12.93 -10.41 9.75
N GLN A 214 -12.57 -11.62 10.20
CA GLN A 214 -12.08 -11.87 11.57
C GLN A 214 -10.71 -12.57 11.60
N GLY A 215 -10.20 -13.04 10.46
CA GLY A 215 -8.92 -13.74 10.40
C GLY A 215 -7.73 -12.78 10.40
N TYR A 216 -6.61 -13.27 10.90
CA TYR A 216 -5.31 -12.62 10.77
C TYR A 216 -4.24 -13.63 10.40
N GLY A 217 -3.35 -13.26 9.48
CA GLY A 217 -2.05 -13.88 9.34
C GLY A 217 -1.10 -13.31 10.39
N VAL A 218 -0.46 -14.18 11.15
CA VAL A 218 0.55 -13.81 12.16
C VAL A 218 1.94 -13.96 11.58
N VAL A 219 2.79 -12.95 11.75
CA VAL A 219 4.23 -13.03 11.51
C VAL A 219 4.94 -12.49 12.75
N TRP A 220 5.59 -13.36 13.50
CA TRP A 220 6.22 -13.02 14.76
C TRP A 220 7.71 -13.34 14.69
N SER A 221 8.55 -12.30 14.62
CA SER A 221 10.01 -12.40 14.63
C SER A 221 10.51 -12.32 16.07
N MET A 222 11.25 -13.33 16.51
CA MET A 222 11.74 -13.47 17.87
C MET A 222 13.05 -14.29 17.92
N PRO A 223 13.80 -14.32 19.02
CA PRO A 223 14.95 -15.21 19.20
C PRO A 223 14.60 -16.67 18.90
N ALA A 224 15.55 -17.41 18.29
CA ALA A 224 15.32 -18.78 17.83
C ALA A 224 14.80 -19.73 18.92
N GLU A 225 15.29 -19.61 20.17
CA GLU A 225 14.85 -20.42 21.29
C GLU A 225 13.39 -20.16 21.67
N GLN A 226 12.98 -18.89 21.71
CA GLN A 226 11.60 -18.49 21.99
C GLN A 226 10.66 -18.96 20.88
N ALA A 227 11.08 -18.85 19.62
CA ALA A 227 10.30 -19.34 18.47
C ALA A 227 10.08 -20.86 18.56
N GLN A 228 11.10 -21.61 18.97
CA GLN A 228 11.00 -23.05 19.14
C GLN A 228 10.09 -23.42 20.32
N ALA A 229 10.17 -22.69 21.43
CA ALA A 229 9.29 -22.88 22.58
C ALA A 229 7.81 -22.64 22.19
N LEU A 230 7.51 -21.55 21.47
CA LEU A 230 6.14 -21.27 21.02
C LEU A 230 5.66 -22.21 19.92
N LEU A 231 6.57 -22.77 19.11
CA LEU A 231 6.22 -23.81 18.14
C LEU A 231 5.73 -25.09 18.83
N SER A 232 6.36 -25.46 19.96
CA SER A 232 6.08 -26.68 20.74
C SER A 232 4.96 -26.50 21.77
N ALA A 233 4.60 -25.26 22.11
CA ALA A 233 3.57 -24.95 23.11
C ALA A 233 2.19 -25.48 22.67
N ASP A 234 1.30 -25.73 23.62
CA ASP A 234 -0.10 -25.99 23.29
C ASP A 234 -0.81 -24.73 22.75
N ALA A 235 -2.05 -24.88 22.30
CA ALA A 235 -2.80 -23.76 21.72
C ALA A 235 -3.08 -22.67 22.76
N ALA A 236 -3.42 -23.04 24.00
CA ALA A 236 -3.78 -22.09 25.03
C ALA A 236 -2.57 -21.25 25.49
N ALA A 237 -1.40 -21.88 25.67
CA ALA A 237 -0.16 -21.18 25.99
C ALA A 237 0.29 -20.23 24.87
N PHE A 238 0.14 -20.64 23.60
CA PHE A 238 0.42 -19.77 22.45
C PHE A 238 -0.54 -18.58 22.40
N GLU A 239 -1.85 -18.80 22.55
CA GLU A 239 -2.86 -17.75 22.56
C GLU A 239 -2.61 -16.76 23.70
N GLN A 240 -2.25 -17.24 24.87
CA GLN A 240 -1.90 -16.40 26.02
C GLN A 240 -0.65 -15.54 25.73
N ALA A 241 0.40 -16.12 25.16
CA ALA A 241 1.61 -15.39 24.77
C ALA A 241 1.29 -14.31 23.73
N LEU A 242 0.45 -14.63 22.74
CA LEU A 242 0.02 -13.69 21.71
C LEU A 242 -0.83 -12.55 22.29
N MET A 243 -1.73 -12.86 23.23
CA MET A 243 -2.54 -11.84 23.93
C MET A 243 -1.65 -10.90 24.75
N GLN A 244 -0.62 -11.40 25.40
CA GLN A 244 0.36 -10.57 26.12
C GLN A 244 1.15 -9.68 25.16
N ALA A 245 1.62 -10.23 24.04
CA ALA A 245 2.41 -9.48 23.04
C ALA A 245 1.61 -8.38 22.35
N THR A 246 0.29 -8.57 22.17
CA THR A 246 -0.61 -7.58 21.56
C THR A 246 -1.21 -6.61 22.58
N GLY A 247 -1.04 -6.85 23.87
CA GLY A 247 -1.70 -6.09 24.94
C GLY A 247 -3.23 -6.15 24.85
N GLY A 248 -3.79 -7.17 24.18
CA GLY A 248 -5.23 -7.33 23.97
C GLY A 248 -5.86 -6.32 22.99
N ALA A 249 -5.08 -5.57 22.23
CA ALA A 249 -5.57 -4.48 21.35
C ALA A 249 -6.59 -4.93 20.29
N CYS A 250 -6.49 -6.19 19.84
CA CYS A 250 -7.41 -6.77 18.85
C CYS A 250 -8.56 -7.58 19.48
N GLY A 251 -8.65 -7.65 20.82
CA GLY A 251 -9.53 -8.58 21.53
C GLY A 251 -8.99 -10.00 21.56
N PRO A 252 -9.76 -10.99 22.02
CA PRO A 252 -9.37 -12.39 22.12
C PRO A 252 -8.95 -12.96 20.76
N LEU A 253 -7.77 -13.59 20.73
CA LEU A 253 -7.19 -14.22 19.54
C LEU A 253 -7.16 -15.75 19.75
N ARG A 254 -7.66 -16.50 18.78
CA ARG A 254 -7.68 -17.97 18.80
C ARG A 254 -6.84 -18.53 17.67
N LEU A 255 -6.03 -19.55 17.98
CA LEU A 255 -5.23 -20.24 16.98
C LEU A 255 -6.13 -20.95 15.96
N ALA A 256 -5.87 -20.72 14.66
CA ALA A 256 -6.71 -21.22 13.58
C ALA A 256 -5.92 -21.93 12.47
N GLY A 257 -4.65 -22.24 12.72
CA GLY A 257 -3.80 -22.95 11.76
C GLY A 257 -2.54 -23.54 12.43
N PRO A 258 -1.80 -24.37 11.68
CA PRO A 258 -0.50 -24.85 12.15
C PRO A 258 0.48 -23.69 12.31
N ARG A 259 1.52 -23.92 13.10
CA ARG A 259 2.62 -22.98 13.32
C ARG A 259 3.85 -23.46 12.57
N HIS A 260 4.54 -22.54 11.89
CA HIS A 260 5.79 -22.82 11.21
C HIS A 260 6.84 -21.76 11.55
N THR A 261 8.12 -22.14 11.53
CA THR A 261 9.22 -21.20 11.79
C THR A 261 10.27 -21.27 10.70
N TRP A 262 10.88 -20.11 10.40
CA TRP A 262 11.99 -19.97 9.44
C TRP A 262 13.08 -19.06 10.02
N PRO A 263 14.37 -19.41 9.82
CA PRO A 263 15.47 -18.55 10.21
C PRO A 263 15.51 -17.27 9.36
N LEU A 264 15.71 -16.14 10.04
CA LEU A 264 15.83 -14.84 9.41
C LEU A 264 17.28 -14.53 9.08
N VAL A 265 17.52 -14.12 7.84
CA VAL A 265 18.85 -13.78 7.34
C VAL A 265 18.79 -12.53 6.46
N LEU A 266 19.80 -11.69 6.57
CA LEU A 266 20.14 -10.70 5.57
C LEU A 266 21.08 -11.35 4.57
N GLY A 267 20.82 -11.22 3.27
CA GLY A 267 21.66 -11.84 2.27
C GLY A 267 21.81 -10.97 1.04
N ARG A 268 23.02 -10.95 0.44
CA ARG A 268 23.28 -10.22 -0.79
C ARG A 268 24.34 -10.92 -1.63
N ALA A 269 24.04 -11.07 -2.93
CA ALA A 269 25.02 -11.50 -3.91
C ALA A 269 26.00 -10.35 -4.24
N ASP A 270 27.28 -10.68 -4.41
CA ASP A 270 28.32 -9.74 -4.82
C ASP A 270 28.11 -9.26 -6.26
N ARG A 271 27.55 -10.13 -7.11
CA ARG A 271 27.15 -9.86 -8.49
C ARG A 271 25.77 -10.41 -8.77
N VAL A 272 24.93 -9.62 -9.43
CA VAL A 272 23.54 -10.03 -9.76
C VAL A 272 23.36 -10.36 -11.24
N HIS A 273 24.37 -10.15 -12.06
CA HIS A 273 24.39 -10.49 -13.48
C HIS A 273 25.81 -10.78 -13.98
N GLY A 274 25.87 -11.45 -15.11
CA GLY A 274 27.07 -11.67 -15.92
C GLY A 274 26.68 -12.05 -17.34
N PRO A 275 27.63 -12.41 -18.21
CA PRO A 275 27.32 -12.81 -19.57
C PRO A 275 26.38 -14.00 -19.61
N GLY A 276 25.19 -13.81 -20.17
CA GLY A 276 24.20 -14.88 -20.34
C GLY A 276 23.40 -15.26 -19.07
N TRP A 277 23.58 -14.59 -17.93
CA TRP A 277 22.83 -14.94 -16.71
C TRP A 277 22.48 -13.74 -15.82
N MET A 278 21.39 -13.86 -15.06
CA MET A 278 20.97 -12.87 -14.05
C MET A 278 20.28 -13.56 -12.87
N LEU A 279 20.49 -13.02 -11.64
CA LEU A 279 19.84 -13.44 -10.40
C LEU A 279 18.61 -12.55 -10.13
N LEU A 280 17.52 -13.14 -9.65
CA LEU A 280 16.28 -12.43 -9.32
C LEU A 280 15.76 -12.85 -7.93
N GLY A 281 15.16 -11.90 -7.20
CA GLY A 281 14.56 -12.13 -5.89
C GLY A 281 15.57 -12.59 -4.84
N ASP A 282 15.18 -13.50 -3.95
CA ASP A 282 16.01 -13.97 -2.83
C ASP A 282 17.32 -14.64 -3.27
N CYS A 283 17.43 -15.04 -4.53
CA CYS A 283 18.69 -15.50 -5.11
C CYS A 283 19.72 -14.39 -5.22
N ALA A 284 19.27 -13.15 -5.46
CA ALA A 284 20.12 -11.96 -5.55
C ALA A 284 20.23 -11.22 -4.19
N HIS A 285 19.13 -11.14 -3.43
CA HIS A 285 19.03 -10.38 -2.19
C HIS A 285 17.93 -10.93 -1.29
N ALA A 286 18.27 -11.23 -0.04
CA ALA A 286 17.33 -11.61 1.01
C ALA A 286 17.28 -10.49 2.07
N VAL A 287 16.09 -10.01 2.39
CA VAL A 287 15.90 -8.93 3.37
C VAL A 287 15.09 -9.40 4.56
N HIS A 288 15.17 -8.68 5.67
CA HIS A 288 14.32 -8.96 6.83
C HIS A 288 12.82 -8.82 6.44
N PRO A 289 11.95 -9.76 6.87
CA PRO A 289 10.53 -9.77 6.50
C PRO A 289 9.71 -8.64 7.14
N LEU A 290 10.33 -7.66 7.79
CA LEU A 290 9.68 -6.43 8.23
C LEU A 290 8.89 -5.86 7.04
N ALA A 291 7.57 -5.78 7.18
CA ALA A 291 6.63 -5.32 6.16
C ALA A 291 6.49 -6.21 4.89
N GLY A 292 6.88 -7.50 4.92
CA GLY A 292 6.61 -8.44 3.82
C GLY A 292 7.26 -8.09 2.47
N GLN A 293 8.43 -7.42 2.47
CA GLN A 293 9.03 -6.84 1.25
C GLN A 293 9.77 -7.83 0.34
N GLY A 294 10.11 -9.05 0.80
CA GLY A 294 10.92 -9.98 -0.01
C GLY A 294 10.32 -10.28 -1.39
N LEU A 295 9.07 -10.71 -1.44
CA LEU A 295 8.40 -11.01 -2.72
C LEU A 295 8.21 -9.74 -3.58
N ASN A 296 7.90 -8.59 -2.97
CA ASN A 296 7.75 -7.33 -3.70
C ASN A 296 9.05 -6.92 -4.40
N LEU A 297 10.21 -7.10 -3.75
CA LEU A 297 11.51 -6.84 -4.35
C LEU A 297 11.76 -7.77 -5.54
N GLY A 298 11.49 -9.07 -5.39
CA GLY A 298 11.65 -10.04 -6.46
C GLY A 298 10.73 -9.78 -7.67
N LEU A 299 9.48 -9.40 -7.43
CA LEU A 299 8.55 -9.01 -8.50
C LEU A 299 8.99 -7.70 -9.19
N ALA A 300 9.56 -6.76 -8.45
CA ALA A 300 10.12 -5.54 -9.03
C ALA A 300 11.37 -5.82 -9.88
N ASP A 301 12.19 -6.83 -9.53
CA ASP A 301 13.29 -7.27 -10.38
C ASP A 301 12.77 -7.82 -11.70
N VAL A 302 11.71 -8.64 -11.66
CA VAL A 302 11.03 -9.17 -12.85
C VAL A 302 10.49 -8.05 -13.72
N ALA A 303 9.82 -7.06 -13.13
CA ALA A 303 9.27 -5.93 -13.87
C ALA A 303 10.37 -5.12 -14.58
N ALA A 304 11.47 -4.85 -13.89
CA ALA A 304 12.61 -4.11 -14.47
C ALA A 304 13.28 -4.90 -15.61
N LEU A 305 13.47 -6.21 -15.43
CA LEU A 305 14.01 -7.07 -16.48
C LEU A 305 13.08 -7.11 -17.69
N ALA A 306 11.78 -7.33 -17.48
CA ALA A 306 10.80 -7.38 -18.55
C ALA A 306 10.74 -6.07 -19.36
N GLN A 307 10.80 -4.92 -18.68
CA GLN A 307 10.86 -3.62 -19.35
C GLN A 307 12.11 -3.48 -20.20
N VAL A 308 13.29 -3.80 -19.67
CA VAL A 308 14.56 -3.73 -20.42
C VAL A 308 14.56 -4.67 -21.61
N MET A 309 13.96 -5.87 -21.48
CA MET A 309 13.81 -6.83 -22.58
C MET A 309 12.82 -6.34 -23.65
N ALA A 310 11.75 -5.66 -23.27
CA ALA A 310 10.81 -5.07 -24.21
C ALA A 310 11.41 -3.90 -25.02
N GLU A 311 12.30 -3.13 -24.38
CA GLU A 311 13.01 -1.99 -24.98
C GLU A 311 14.33 -2.40 -25.65
N ARG A 312 14.62 -3.71 -25.75
CA ARG A 312 15.86 -4.24 -26.31
C ARG A 312 16.00 -3.89 -27.80
N GLU A 313 17.16 -3.46 -28.17
CA GLU A 313 17.51 -3.25 -29.57
C GLU A 313 17.47 -4.60 -30.35
N PRO A 314 16.85 -4.67 -31.55
CA PRO A 314 16.62 -5.95 -32.26
C PRO A 314 17.88 -6.78 -32.53
N TRP A 315 19.03 -6.12 -32.69
CA TRP A 315 20.33 -6.76 -32.96
C TRP A 315 21.03 -7.29 -31.70
N ARG A 316 20.54 -6.97 -30.49
CA ARG A 316 21.20 -7.34 -29.24
C ARG A 316 20.70 -8.69 -28.76
N GLN A 317 21.59 -9.57 -28.36
CA GLN A 317 21.24 -10.88 -27.78
C GLN A 317 20.61 -10.74 -26.40
N LEU A 318 19.75 -11.70 -25.98
CA LEU A 318 19.07 -11.71 -24.67
C LEU A 318 20.06 -11.74 -23.50
N GLY A 319 21.17 -12.48 -23.65
CA GLY A 319 22.23 -12.62 -22.64
C GLY A 319 23.30 -11.54 -22.68
N ASP A 320 23.12 -10.47 -23.48
CA ASP A 320 24.10 -9.38 -23.54
C ASP A 320 24.31 -8.73 -22.17
N GLU A 321 25.53 -8.71 -21.67
CA GLU A 321 25.85 -8.24 -20.34
C GLU A 321 25.48 -6.76 -20.11
N LYS A 322 25.63 -5.90 -21.15
CA LYS A 322 25.24 -4.48 -21.05
C LYS A 322 23.73 -4.32 -20.91
N LEU A 323 22.95 -5.21 -21.54
CA LEU A 323 21.49 -5.26 -21.40
C LEU A 323 21.10 -5.65 -19.97
N LEU A 324 21.69 -6.71 -19.44
CA LEU A 324 21.43 -7.19 -18.07
C LEU A 324 21.89 -6.17 -17.03
N ALA A 325 23.02 -5.49 -17.28
CA ALA A 325 23.49 -4.39 -16.44
C ALA A 325 22.53 -3.20 -16.40
N ARG A 326 21.72 -2.94 -17.45
CA ARG A 326 20.66 -1.91 -17.41
C ARG A 326 19.58 -2.28 -16.39
N ALA A 327 19.11 -3.53 -16.43
CA ALA A 327 18.10 -4.01 -15.46
C ALA A 327 18.65 -3.98 -14.03
N ALA A 328 19.87 -4.46 -13.81
CA ALA A 328 20.54 -4.44 -12.52
C ALA A 328 20.71 -3.01 -11.97
N ARG A 329 21.12 -2.03 -12.79
CA ARG A 329 21.27 -0.62 -12.37
C ARG A 329 19.96 0.02 -11.92
N VAL A 330 18.85 -0.25 -12.62
CA VAL A 330 17.53 0.25 -12.25
C VAL A 330 17.14 -0.26 -10.85
N ARG A 331 17.54 -1.50 -10.53
CA ARG A 331 17.19 -2.15 -9.26
C ARG A 331 18.16 -1.87 -8.11
N ALA A 332 19.42 -1.51 -8.41
CA ALA A 332 20.47 -1.39 -7.39
C ALA A 332 20.11 -0.42 -6.25
N ALA A 333 19.75 0.82 -6.57
CA ALA A 333 19.45 1.84 -5.55
C ALA A 333 18.16 1.54 -4.75
N PRO A 334 17.01 1.16 -5.35
CA PRO A 334 15.82 0.79 -4.59
C PRO A 334 16.03 -0.42 -3.68
N THR A 335 16.74 -1.44 -4.16
CA THR A 335 17.02 -2.66 -3.38
C THR A 335 17.94 -2.37 -2.20
N LEU A 336 19.02 -1.61 -2.41
CA LEU A 336 19.94 -1.20 -1.35
C LEU A 336 19.23 -0.34 -0.30
N ALA A 337 18.39 0.60 -0.73
CA ALA A 337 17.64 1.46 0.18
C ALA A 337 16.63 0.65 1.03
N MET A 338 15.97 -0.36 0.44
CA MET A 338 15.04 -1.21 1.17
C MET A 338 15.78 -2.12 2.17
N ALA A 339 16.88 -2.75 1.75
CA ALA A 339 17.71 -3.57 2.61
C ALA A 339 18.25 -2.75 3.80
N GLY A 340 18.80 -1.56 3.54
CA GLY A 340 19.29 -0.66 4.59
C GLY A 340 18.18 -0.15 5.52
N LEU A 341 16.98 0.11 5.00
CA LEU A 341 15.84 0.52 5.81
C LEU A 341 15.38 -0.61 6.75
N THR A 342 15.18 -1.81 6.23
CA THR A 342 14.69 -2.95 7.03
C THR A 342 15.73 -3.39 8.06
N ASP A 343 17.00 -3.42 7.69
CA ASP A 343 18.11 -3.74 8.59
C ASP A 343 18.32 -2.66 9.65
N GLY A 344 18.29 -1.39 9.25
CA GLY A 344 18.40 -0.24 10.14
C GLY A 344 17.26 -0.16 11.16
N LEU A 345 16.01 -0.41 10.72
CA LEU A 345 14.85 -0.48 11.62
C LEU A 345 15.01 -1.65 12.62
N TRP A 346 15.41 -2.82 12.13
CA TRP A 346 15.63 -3.96 13.02
C TRP A 346 16.69 -3.63 14.08
N HIS A 347 17.87 -3.11 13.70
CA HIS A 347 18.92 -2.72 14.64
C HIS A 347 18.48 -1.62 15.60
N LEU A 348 17.70 -0.65 15.14
CA LEU A 348 17.17 0.43 15.98
C LEU A 348 16.21 -0.11 17.05
N PHE A 349 15.29 -1.03 16.65
CA PHE A 349 14.27 -1.54 17.56
C PHE A 349 14.74 -2.73 18.41
N SER A 350 15.75 -3.48 18.00
CA SER A 350 16.35 -4.55 18.81
C SER A 350 17.42 -4.07 19.81
N ASN A 351 17.85 -2.80 19.74
CA ASN A 351 18.91 -2.28 20.59
C ASN A 351 18.41 -1.96 22.01
N PRO A 352 19.03 -2.53 23.08
CA PRO A 352 18.61 -2.33 24.47
C PRO A 352 19.01 -0.96 25.06
N ASN A 353 19.79 -0.14 24.36
CA ASN A 353 20.29 1.13 24.88
C ASN A 353 19.13 2.10 25.20
N PRO A 354 18.99 2.61 26.45
CA PRO A 354 17.89 3.49 26.85
C PRO A 354 17.81 4.80 26.04
N LEU A 355 18.95 5.36 25.63
CA LEU A 355 18.97 6.58 24.83
C LEU A 355 18.40 6.33 23.43
N LEU A 356 18.79 5.23 22.78
CA LEU A 356 18.24 4.84 21.48
C LEU A 356 16.74 4.49 21.58
N ARG A 357 16.34 3.89 22.68
CA ARG A 357 14.93 3.59 22.98
C ARG A 357 14.09 4.88 23.06
N THR A 358 14.55 5.85 23.83
CA THR A 358 13.88 7.16 23.92
C THR A 358 13.87 7.88 22.56
N LEU A 359 14.97 7.83 21.81
CA LEU A 359 15.07 8.48 20.50
C LEU A 359 14.10 7.85 19.47
N ARG A 360 14.05 6.51 19.40
CA ARG A 360 13.12 5.84 18.47
C ARG A 360 11.65 6.12 18.78
N ASN A 361 11.27 6.11 20.06
CA ASN A 361 9.90 6.40 20.47
C ASN A 361 9.51 7.86 20.19
N ARG A 362 10.37 8.83 20.48
CA ARG A 362 10.17 10.24 20.11
C ARG A 362 10.15 10.43 18.60
N GLY A 363 11.00 9.73 17.87
CA GLY A 363 11.04 9.74 16.41
C GLY A 363 9.75 9.23 15.78
N MET A 364 9.17 8.15 16.29
CA MET A 364 7.86 7.63 15.83
C MET A 364 6.75 8.65 16.09
N THR A 365 6.69 9.20 17.30
CA THR A 365 5.69 10.21 17.66
C THR A 365 5.82 11.47 16.78
N LEU A 366 7.04 11.93 16.54
CA LEU A 366 7.30 13.07 15.66
C LEU A 366 6.91 12.77 14.21
N LEU A 367 7.25 11.59 13.70
CA LEU A 367 6.87 11.18 12.34
C LEU A 367 5.35 11.14 12.17
N ASN A 368 4.62 10.72 13.20
CA ASN A 368 3.15 10.73 13.17
C ASN A 368 2.58 12.14 13.04
N GLN A 369 3.32 13.14 13.55
CA GLN A 369 2.96 14.58 13.49
C GLN A 369 3.42 15.27 12.20
N LEU A 370 4.18 14.62 11.32
CA LEU A 370 4.72 15.17 10.08
C LEU A 370 4.06 14.54 8.82
N PRO A 371 2.85 15.01 8.41
CA PRO A 371 2.06 14.36 7.35
C PRO A 371 2.77 14.29 6.00
N ALA A 372 3.58 15.29 5.64
CA ALA A 372 4.29 15.33 4.36
C ALA A 372 5.38 14.25 4.29
N LEU A 373 6.20 14.10 5.35
CA LEU A 373 7.23 13.08 5.45
C LEU A 373 6.62 11.69 5.48
N LYS A 374 5.57 11.51 6.28
CA LYS A 374 4.80 10.28 6.38
C LYS A 374 4.23 9.87 5.01
N ARG A 375 3.62 10.80 4.25
CA ARG A 375 3.13 10.55 2.88
C ARG A 375 4.24 10.10 1.94
N GLY A 376 5.40 10.76 1.97
CA GLY A 376 6.55 10.40 1.14
C GLY A 376 7.05 8.97 1.41
N LEU A 377 7.19 8.59 2.68
CA LEU A 377 7.60 7.25 3.10
C LEU A 377 6.57 6.19 2.69
N THR A 378 5.28 6.47 2.91
CA THR A 378 4.20 5.54 2.54
C THR A 378 4.14 5.30 1.04
N ARG A 379 4.19 6.35 0.20
CA ARG A 379 4.22 6.22 -1.26
C ARG A 379 5.40 5.35 -1.74
N ARG A 380 6.56 5.50 -1.10
CA ARG A 380 7.74 4.70 -1.42
C ARG A 380 7.55 3.23 -1.03
N ALA A 381 7.00 2.95 0.15
CA ALA A 381 6.67 1.60 0.59
C ALA A 381 5.61 0.92 -0.31
N MET A 382 4.65 1.68 -0.82
CA MET A 382 3.64 1.22 -1.78
C MET A 382 4.18 1.00 -3.21
N GLY A 383 5.44 1.30 -3.48
CA GLY A 383 6.04 1.14 -4.81
C GLY A 383 5.61 2.19 -5.84
N LEU A 384 5.01 3.31 -5.42
CA LEU A 384 4.45 4.33 -6.32
C LEU A 384 5.48 5.38 -6.79
N CYS A 385 6.74 5.31 -6.37
CA CYS A 385 7.81 6.23 -6.76
C CYS A 385 8.85 5.52 -7.66
N LEU A 386 8.57 5.39 -8.95
CA LEU A 386 9.53 4.85 -9.92
C LEU A 386 10.20 5.89 -10.82
N ALA A 387 9.80 7.17 -10.83
CA ALA A 387 10.25 8.07 -11.89
C ALA A 387 10.91 9.40 -11.49
N ALA A 388 10.98 9.84 -10.23
CA ALA A 388 11.37 11.24 -9.96
C ALA A 388 12.14 11.56 -8.67
N CYS A 389 12.79 10.62 -7.98
CA CYS A 389 13.55 10.97 -6.76
C CYS A 389 15.00 10.48 -6.83
N GLY A 390 15.90 11.42 -7.05
CA GLY A 390 17.35 11.22 -6.92
C GLY A 390 17.81 10.91 -5.48
N PRO A 391 19.12 10.66 -5.26
CA PRO A 391 19.71 10.05 -4.04
C PRO A 391 19.63 10.87 -2.74
N LEU A 392 18.92 12.00 -2.70
CA LEU A 392 18.88 12.93 -1.57
C LEU A 392 18.03 12.46 -0.36
N SER A 393 17.25 11.41 -0.48
CA SER A 393 16.29 11.02 0.58
C SER A 393 16.85 10.09 1.68
N ALA A 394 17.99 9.43 1.46
CA ALA A 394 18.64 8.62 2.50
C ALA A 394 19.43 9.49 3.49
N ALA A 395 20.01 10.59 3.01
CA ALA A 395 20.73 11.56 3.85
C ALA A 395 19.77 12.38 4.73
N ALA A 396 18.55 12.65 4.24
CA ALA A 396 17.53 13.39 5.01
C ALA A 396 17.00 12.59 6.21
N LEU A 397 16.95 11.27 6.11
CA LEU A 397 16.52 10.40 7.22
C LEU A 397 17.60 10.32 8.33
N ALA A 398 18.89 10.34 7.93
CA ALA A 398 20.02 10.38 8.86
C ALA A 398 20.19 11.75 9.52
N ALA A 399 19.89 12.84 8.79
CA ALA A 399 19.98 14.22 9.30
C ALA A 399 18.82 14.57 10.27
N ALA A 400 17.63 13.99 10.07
CA ALA A 400 16.51 14.20 10.99
C ALA A 400 16.71 13.54 12.37
N LEU A 401 17.63 12.61 12.48
CA LEU A 401 17.98 11.92 13.73
C LEU A 401 19.15 12.56 14.48
N GLY A 402 19.84 13.54 13.88
CA GLY A 402 21.11 14.09 14.38
C GLY A 402 21.12 15.54 14.84
N LEU A 403 20.05 16.33 14.69
CA LEU A 403 20.05 17.76 15.00
C LEU A 403 18.99 18.13 16.04
N VAL A 404 19.28 17.84 17.31
CA VAL A 404 18.69 18.55 18.46
C VAL A 404 19.84 18.97 19.38
N GLY A 405 20.29 20.17 19.22
CA GLY A 405 21.25 20.78 20.10
C GLY A 405 21.37 22.28 19.83
N LEU A 406 20.81 23.09 20.73
CA LEU A 406 21.17 24.50 21.07
C LEU A 406 20.90 25.62 20.06
N ALA A 407 19.80 26.38 20.30
CA ALA A 407 19.84 27.83 20.27
C ALA A 407 18.63 28.40 21.02
N GLY A 408 18.91 29.23 22.02
CA GLY A 408 17.91 29.95 22.82
C GLY A 408 17.35 31.19 22.09
N PRO A 409 16.30 31.83 22.64
CA PRO A 409 15.53 32.83 21.93
C PRO A 409 16.08 34.26 22.17
N THR A 410 16.14 35.06 21.11
CA THR A 410 16.11 36.51 21.22
C THR A 410 14.90 37.09 20.51
N PRO A 411 14.10 37.95 21.11
CA PRO A 411 12.98 38.58 20.44
C PRO A 411 13.42 39.86 19.72
N ALA A 412 13.19 39.90 18.41
CA ALA A 412 13.24 41.16 17.67
C ALA A 412 11.85 41.49 17.14
N HIS A 413 11.29 42.57 17.65
CA HIS A 413 10.10 43.21 17.10
C HIS A 413 10.50 43.93 15.81
N ALA A 414 9.92 43.53 14.68
CA ALA A 414 9.99 44.30 13.45
C ALA A 414 8.60 44.81 13.08
N GLN A 415 8.50 46.11 12.94
CA GLN A 415 7.34 46.86 12.50
C GLN A 415 6.97 46.54 11.06
N VAL A 416 5.67 46.48 10.80
CA VAL A 416 5.08 46.25 9.48
C VAL A 416 5.17 47.51 8.63
N PRO A 417 5.80 47.49 7.44
CA PRO A 417 5.64 48.57 6.45
C PRO A 417 4.39 48.32 5.60
N GLY A 418 3.70 49.41 5.29
CA GLY A 418 2.45 49.45 4.58
C GLY A 418 2.49 48.86 3.17
N SER A 419 1.35 48.40 2.75
CA SER A 419 1.05 47.73 1.48
C SER A 419 1.27 48.63 0.26
N ALA A 420 2.23 48.25 -0.60
CA ALA A 420 2.32 48.75 -1.98
C ALA A 420 1.42 47.91 -2.93
N PRO A 421 0.99 48.44 -4.10
CA PRO A 421 0.01 47.78 -4.98
C PRO A 421 0.52 46.46 -5.55
N ALA A 422 -0.31 45.43 -5.52
CA ALA A 422 0.02 44.05 -5.84
C ALA A 422 0.35 43.76 -7.34
N ALA A 423 -0.14 44.58 -8.24
CA ALA A 423 -0.07 44.31 -9.69
C ALA A 423 1.35 44.25 -10.31
N PRO A 424 2.32 45.11 -9.97
CA PRO A 424 3.65 45.02 -10.59
C PRO A 424 4.45 43.81 -10.09
N GLN A 425 4.25 43.40 -8.85
CA GLN A 425 4.96 42.25 -8.26
C GLN A 425 4.43 40.92 -8.80
N GLU A 426 3.12 40.80 -8.98
CA GLU A 426 2.50 39.63 -9.62
C GLU A 426 3.04 39.42 -11.03
N ALA A 427 3.14 40.47 -11.84
CA ALA A 427 3.69 40.40 -13.19
C ALA A 427 5.17 39.99 -13.20
N ALA A 428 5.97 40.50 -12.23
CA ALA A 428 7.37 40.11 -12.08
C ALA A 428 7.52 38.64 -11.72
N ILE A 429 6.75 38.13 -10.74
CA ILE A 429 6.75 36.71 -10.35
C ILE A 429 6.32 35.83 -11.51
N ARG A 430 5.25 36.20 -12.24
CA ARG A 430 4.75 35.46 -13.38
C ARG A 430 5.78 35.36 -14.50
N LYS A 431 6.51 36.47 -14.77
CA LYS A 431 7.61 36.50 -15.74
C LYS A 431 8.77 35.61 -15.30
N ALA A 432 9.22 35.75 -14.05
CA ALA A 432 10.34 34.98 -13.50
C ALA A 432 10.07 33.48 -13.56
N LEU A 433 8.85 33.04 -13.17
CA LEU A 433 8.47 31.63 -13.24
C LEU A 433 8.41 31.10 -14.67
N ALA A 434 7.89 31.89 -15.63
CA ALA A 434 7.83 31.49 -17.03
C ALA A 434 9.23 31.34 -17.66
N GLU A 435 10.18 32.20 -17.29
CA GLU A 435 11.55 32.14 -17.78
C GLU A 435 12.36 31.00 -17.17
N ARG A 436 12.21 30.76 -15.84
CA ARG A 436 13.05 29.81 -15.09
C ARG A 436 12.48 28.40 -15.07
N MET A 437 11.16 28.25 -15.16
CA MET A 437 10.43 26.97 -15.13
C MET A 437 9.42 26.88 -16.28
N PRO A 438 9.84 26.80 -17.54
CA PRO A 438 8.94 26.82 -18.71
C PRO A 438 8.00 25.61 -18.75
N SER A 439 8.29 24.53 -18.04
CA SER A 439 7.41 23.37 -17.90
C SER A 439 6.31 23.53 -16.84
N LEU A 440 6.38 24.57 -16.00
CA LEU A 440 5.35 24.85 -15.00
C LEU A 440 4.14 25.49 -15.71
N PRO A 441 2.90 25.01 -15.48
CA PRO A 441 1.71 25.69 -16.00
C PRO A 441 1.66 27.15 -15.56
N LYS A 442 0.93 27.99 -16.30
CA LYS A 442 0.70 29.36 -15.82
C LYS A 442 -0.21 29.34 -14.59
N PRO A 443 0.15 30.04 -13.49
CA PRO A 443 -0.74 30.14 -12.34
C PRO A 443 -2.06 30.83 -12.72
N ASP A 444 -3.18 30.27 -12.26
CA ASP A 444 -4.50 30.90 -12.42
C ASP A 444 -4.61 32.21 -11.65
N GLU A 445 -3.99 32.25 -10.47
CA GLU A 445 -4.03 33.38 -9.54
C GLU A 445 -2.69 33.47 -8.80
N ILE A 446 -2.21 34.69 -8.58
CA ILE A 446 -1.05 35.00 -7.74
C ILE A 446 -1.51 36.04 -6.73
N GLN A 447 -1.43 35.74 -5.44
CA GLN A 447 -1.81 36.65 -4.39
C GLN A 447 -0.84 36.59 -3.21
N ARG A 448 -0.85 37.59 -2.34
CA ARG A 448 -0.04 37.55 -1.10
C ARG A 448 -0.55 36.45 -0.18
N ALA A 449 0.37 35.64 0.33
CA ALA A 449 0.06 34.73 1.41
C ALA A 449 -0.05 35.49 2.75
N PRO A 450 -0.71 34.89 3.76
CA PRO A 450 -0.78 35.49 5.11
C PRO A 450 0.60 35.66 5.81
N VAL A 451 1.66 35.10 5.21
CA VAL A 451 3.04 35.18 5.68
C VAL A 451 3.77 36.31 4.95
N PRO A 452 4.37 37.27 5.63
CA PRO A 452 5.12 38.35 4.99
C PRO A 452 6.23 37.82 4.06
N GLY A 453 6.35 38.41 2.86
CA GLY A 453 7.34 37.99 1.84
C GLY A 453 6.99 36.71 1.11
N LEU A 454 5.83 36.11 1.34
CA LEU A 454 5.37 34.89 0.66
C LEU A 454 4.18 35.18 -0.24
N TRP A 455 4.18 34.64 -1.43
CA TRP A 455 3.12 34.70 -2.41
C TRP A 455 2.51 33.34 -2.66
N GLU A 456 1.19 33.28 -2.72
CA GLU A 456 0.41 32.10 -3.08
C GLU A 456 0.26 32.04 -4.60
N LEU A 457 0.57 30.91 -5.19
CA LEU A 457 0.39 30.56 -6.59
C LEU A 457 -0.68 29.48 -6.68
N ARG A 458 -1.79 29.78 -7.35
CA ARG A 458 -2.88 28.81 -7.54
C ARG A 458 -2.82 28.18 -8.92
N PHE A 459 -2.91 26.86 -8.95
CA PHE A 459 -3.03 26.02 -10.16
C PHE A 459 -4.26 25.10 -10.02
N GLY A 460 -5.42 25.57 -10.44
CA GLY A 460 -6.68 24.87 -10.18
C GLY A 460 -7.00 24.83 -8.69
N THR A 461 -6.86 23.66 -8.08
CA THR A 461 -7.03 23.43 -6.63
C THR A 461 -5.70 23.24 -5.90
N GLU A 462 -4.59 23.20 -6.62
CA GLU A 462 -3.25 23.11 -6.05
C GLU A 462 -2.73 24.49 -5.69
N ILE A 463 -2.08 24.60 -4.52
CA ILE A 463 -1.47 25.82 -4.02
C ILE A 463 0.02 25.59 -3.82
N LEU A 464 0.81 26.43 -4.43
CA LEU A 464 2.25 26.56 -4.19
C LEU A 464 2.53 27.95 -3.67
N TYR A 465 3.73 28.16 -3.13
CA TYR A 465 4.16 29.46 -2.65
C TYR A 465 5.49 29.84 -3.27
N THR A 466 5.73 31.16 -3.34
CA THR A 466 7.00 31.71 -3.82
C THR A 466 7.36 32.96 -3.04
N ASP A 467 8.62 33.36 -3.09
CA ASP A 467 9.08 34.63 -2.57
C ASP A 467 8.74 35.82 -3.49
N ASP A 468 9.01 37.03 -3.06
CA ASP A 468 8.72 38.26 -3.82
C ASP A 468 9.36 38.32 -5.21
N LYS A 469 10.41 37.52 -5.49
CA LYS A 469 11.16 37.51 -6.74
C LYS A 469 10.89 36.29 -7.64
N GLY A 470 10.13 35.32 -7.15
CA GLY A 470 9.95 34.07 -7.84
C GLY A 470 11.22 33.21 -7.91
N ASP A 471 12.15 33.38 -6.95
CA ASP A 471 13.42 32.65 -6.91
C ASP A 471 13.26 31.25 -6.32
N PHE A 472 12.26 31.07 -5.45
CA PHE A 472 11.98 29.80 -4.77
C PHE A 472 10.54 29.36 -5.01
N LEU A 473 10.34 28.06 -5.27
CA LEU A 473 9.02 27.46 -5.31
C LEU A 473 8.86 26.51 -4.12
N ILE A 474 7.85 26.76 -3.29
CA ILE A 474 7.60 26.04 -2.05
C ILE A 474 6.31 25.23 -2.24
N SER A 475 6.38 23.92 -2.09
CA SER A 475 5.23 23.01 -2.07
C SER A 475 5.03 22.48 -0.66
N GLY A 476 3.86 22.72 -0.09
CA GLY A 476 3.51 22.25 1.25
C GLY A 476 2.58 23.19 2.00
N PRO A 477 2.10 22.77 3.19
CA PRO A 477 1.19 23.58 3.99
C PRO A 477 1.91 24.75 4.68
N VAL A 478 1.23 25.88 4.74
CA VAL A 478 1.57 27.00 5.61
C VAL A 478 0.74 26.86 6.89
N ILE A 479 1.43 26.59 8.00
CA ILE A 479 0.79 26.36 9.30
C ILE A 479 1.05 27.55 10.21
N GLU A 480 -0.02 28.17 10.72
CA GLU A 480 0.08 29.19 11.75
C GLU A 480 0.39 28.55 13.11
N THR A 481 1.58 28.76 13.63
CA THR A 481 2.07 28.06 14.82
C THR A 481 1.30 28.37 16.10
N ARG A 482 0.72 29.57 16.21
CA ARG A 482 -0.05 30.00 17.40
C ARG A 482 -1.40 29.27 17.48
N SER A 483 -2.15 29.23 16.38
CA SER A 483 -3.46 28.59 16.31
C SER A 483 -3.38 27.12 15.88
N ARG A 484 -2.21 26.68 15.39
CA ARG A 484 -1.98 25.37 14.74
C ARG A 484 -2.88 25.13 13.52
N LYS A 485 -3.37 26.20 12.90
CA LYS A 485 -4.20 26.11 11.69
C LYS A 485 -3.33 25.94 10.45
N ASP A 486 -3.76 25.02 9.59
CA ASP A 486 -3.23 24.88 8.24
C ASP A 486 -3.96 25.86 7.31
N LEU A 487 -3.31 26.98 7.01
CA LEU A 487 -3.87 28.04 6.17
C LEU A 487 -4.01 27.60 4.72
N THR A 488 -3.14 26.69 4.25
CA THR A 488 -3.23 26.12 2.91
C THR A 488 -4.45 25.22 2.79
N ALA A 489 -4.69 24.33 3.77
CA ALA A 489 -5.88 23.50 3.79
C ALA A 489 -7.17 24.35 3.87
N GLU A 490 -7.19 25.40 4.69
CA GLU A 490 -8.34 26.34 4.78
C GLU A 490 -8.60 27.03 3.43
N ARG A 491 -7.56 27.40 2.70
CA ARG A 491 -7.67 28.03 1.39
C ARG A 491 -8.20 27.04 0.34
N ILE A 492 -7.68 25.80 0.35
CA ILE A 492 -8.15 24.71 -0.53
C ILE A 492 -9.63 24.41 -0.22
N ASP A 493 -10.02 24.34 1.05
CA ASP A 493 -11.41 24.14 1.45
C ASP A 493 -12.32 25.22 0.88
N LYS A 494 -11.94 26.50 0.94
CA LYS A 494 -12.68 27.61 0.35
C LYS A 494 -12.78 27.49 -1.18
N LEU A 495 -11.68 27.11 -1.85
CA LEU A 495 -11.63 26.96 -3.30
C LEU A 495 -12.45 25.76 -3.81
N THR A 496 -12.56 24.73 -2.99
CA THR A 496 -13.25 23.47 -3.32
C THR A 496 -14.65 23.38 -2.72
N ALA A 497 -15.09 24.43 -2.01
CA ALA A 497 -16.42 24.45 -1.40
C ALA A 497 -17.53 24.24 -2.45
N ILE A 498 -18.48 23.40 -2.08
CA ILE A 498 -19.63 23.08 -2.92
C ILE A 498 -20.85 23.82 -2.37
N GLN A 499 -21.56 24.57 -3.23
CA GLN A 499 -22.82 25.18 -2.80
C GLN A 499 -23.85 24.11 -2.43
N PHE A 500 -23.96 23.83 -1.14
CA PHE A 500 -24.79 22.75 -0.61
C PHE A 500 -26.24 22.85 -1.09
N ALA A 501 -26.81 24.06 -1.08
CA ALA A 501 -28.19 24.30 -1.50
C ALA A 501 -28.43 24.04 -3.00
N ALA A 502 -27.39 24.10 -3.83
CA ALA A 502 -27.49 23.88 -5.28
C ALA A 502 -27.35 22.38 -5.66
N LEU A 503 -27.14 21.49 -4.70
CA LEU A 503 -27.02 20.06 -4.98
C LEU A 503 -28.37 19.46 -5.38
N PRO A 504 -28.42 18.57 -6.37
CA PRO A 504 -29.65 17.94 -6.84
C PRO A 504 -30.09 16.79 -5.92
N PHE A 505 -30.62 17.10 -4.74
CA PHE A 505 -31.00 16.11 -3.73
C PHE A 505 -31.96 15.03 -4.22
N LYS A 506 -32.73 15.29 -5.28
CA LYS A 506 -33.60 14.31 -5.95
C LYS A 506 -32.84 13.12 -6.56
N ASP A 507 -31.55 13.31 -6.85
CA ASP A 507 -30.67 12.30 -7.44
C ASP A 507 -29.86 11.55 -6.37
N ALA A 508 -30.11 11.81 -5.08
CA ALA A 508 -29.48 11.15 -3.95
C ALA A 508 -30.43 10.19 -3.23
N ILE A 509 -29.87 9.16 -2.63
CA ILE A 509 -30.58 8.32 -1.66
C ILE A 509 -30.63 9.08 -0.33
N ALA A 510 -31.83 9.41 0.15
CA ALA A 510 -32.02 10.11 1.41
C ALA A 510 -32.32 9.12 2.54
N ILE A 511 -31.56 9.19 3.63
CA ILE A 511 -31.73 8.37 4.82
C ILE A 511 -31.84 9.32 6.02
N LYS A 512 -33.03 9.37 6.63
CA LYS A 512 -33.29 10.21 7.80
C LYS A 512 -33.10 9.41 9.08
N GLN A 513 -32.32 10.00 10.01
CA GLN A 513 -32.09 9.45 11.35
C GLN A 513 -32.58 10.47 12.40
N GLY A 514 -33.41 10.05 13.33
CA GLY A 514 -34.00 10.92 14.34
C GLY A 514 -34.81 12.06 13.73
N THR A 515 -34.63 13.27 14.21
CA THR A 515 -35.33 14.48 13.72
C THR A 515 -34.87 14.86 12.31
N GLY A 516 -33.62 14.48 11.90
CA GLY A 516 -33.05 14.77 10.59
C GLY A 516 -32.75 16.24 10.33
N VAL A 517 -32.60 17.06 11.36
CA VAL A 517 -32.41 18.52 11.23
C VAL A 517 -31.08 18.88 10.56
N ARG A 518 -30.01 18.14 10.89
CA ARG A 518 -28.69 18.32 10.27
C ARG A 518 -28.62 17.53 8.97
N ARG A 519 -27.91 18.06 7.97
CA ARG A 519 -27.80 17.41 6.67
C ARG A 519 -26.36 17.13 6.33
N LEU A 520 -26.11 15.96 5.78
CA LEU A 520 -24.80 15.54 5.28
C LEU A 520 -24.96 14.91 3.91
N VAL A 521 -24.18 15.38 2.96
CA VAL A 521 -24.08 14.77 1.63
C VAL A 521 -22.85 13.88 1.57
N VAL A 522 -22.97 12.70 0.96
CA VAL A 522 -21.85 11.77 0.75
C VAL A 522 -21.84 11.26 -0.69
N PHE A 523 -20.75 11.48 -1.41
CA PHE A 523 -20.48 10.80 -2.67
C PHE A 523 -19.86 9.44 -2.34
N SER A 524 -20.48 8.36 -2.77
CA SER A 524 -20.14 7.02 -2.32
C SER A 524 -20.21 5.98 -3.45
N ASP A 525 -19.25 5.05 -3.47
CA ASP A 525 -19.21 3.94 -4.42
C ASP A 525 -19.57 2.62 -3.69
N PRO A 526 -20.47 1.78 -4.24
CA PRO A 526 -20.92 0.56 -3.58
C PRO A 526 -19.82 -0.49 -3.37
N ASN A 527 -18.73 -0.45 -4.13
CA ASN A 527 -17.60 -1.37 -4.00
C ASN A 527 -16.43 -0.78 -3.20
N CYS A 528 -16.53 0.47 -2.78
CA CYS A 528 -15.50 1.12 -1.99
C CYS A 528 -15.48 0.60 -0.55
N GLY A 529 -14.40 -0.05 -0.12
CA GLY A 529 -14.24 -0.56 1.24
C GLY A 529 -14.30 0.53 2.30
N PHE A 530 -13.77 1.74 2.00
CA PHE A 530 -13.87 2.90 2.89
C PHE A 530 -15.30 3.42 3.01
N CYS A 531 -16.07 3.37 1.91
CA CYS A 531 -17.48 3.74 1.95
C CYS A 531 -18.28 2.78 2.83
N LYS A 532 -18.00 1.47 2.77
CA LYS A 532 -18.63 0.48 3.65
C LYS A 532 -18.31 0.70 5.12
N ARG A 533 -17.04 1.04 5.43
CA ARG A 533 -16.65 1.39 6.80
C ARG A 533 -17.33 2.67 7.24
N TYR A 534 -17.33 3.68 6.39
CA TYR A 534 -17.93 4.98 6.69
C TYR A 534 -19.44 4.86 6.93
N GLU A 535 -20.13 4.06 6.14
CA GLU A 535 -21.58 3.83 6.32
C GLU A 535 -21.90 3.26 7.70
N ARG A 536 -21.06 2.36 8.24
CA ARG A 536 -21.21 1.82 9.61
C ARG A 536 -21.03 2.91 10.68
N GLU A 537 -20.10 3.83 10.48
CA GLU A 537 -19.91 4.98 11.38
C GLU A 537 -21.11 5.95 11.33
N LEU A 538 -21.66 6.17 10.13
CA LEU A 538 -22.81 7.05 9.92
C LEU A 538 -24.10 6.53 10.57
N LEU A 539 -24.24 5.20 10.77
CA LEU A 539 -25.38 4.61 11.47
C LEU A 539 -25.54 5.11 12.91
N ASN A 540 -24.44 5.50 13.56
CA ASN A 540 -24.41 5.93 14.95
C ASN A 540 -24.74 7.43 15.14
N LEU A 541 -24.89 8.18 14.06
CA LEU A 541 -25.23 9.61 14.12
C LEU A 541 -26.69 9.79 14.53
N LYS A 542 -26.95 10.90 15.24
CA LYS A 542 -28.31 11.26 15.67
C LYS A 542 -28.75 12.52 14.95
N ASP A 543 -30.06 12.63 14.71
CA ASP A 543 -30.70 13.84 14.18
C ASP A 543 -30.07 14.37 12.88
N VAL A 544 -29.75 13.47 11.95
CA VAL A 544 -29.13 13.78 10.66
C VAL A 544 -29.93 13.20 9.49
N THR A 545 -29.99 13.93 8.37
CA THR A 545 -30.42 13.41 7.08
C THR A 545 -29.19 13.22 6.21
N LEU A 546 -28.91 11.96 5.85
CA LEU A 546 -27.84 11.59 4.94
C LEU A 546 -28.37 11.58 3.51
N TYR A 547 -27.66 12.25 2.61
CA TYR A 547 -27.92 12.24 1.18
C TYR A 547 -26.76 11.56 0.48
N THR A 548 -26.93 10.31 0.06
CA THR A 548 -25.90 9.54 -0.62
C THR A 548 -26.06 9.66 -2.12
N PHE A 549 -25.11 10.33 -2.76
CA PHE A 549 -24.95 10.32 -4.22
C PHE A 549 -24.17 9.08 -4.62
N LEU A 550 -24.81 8.15 -5.33
CA LEU A 550 -24.13 7.00 -5.90
C LEU A 550 -23.14 7.47 -6.96
N TYR A 551 -21.85 7.25 -6.71
CA TYR A 551 -20.76 7.73 -7.55
C TYR A 551 -19.82 6.56 -7.90
N PRO A 552 -20.19 5.73 -8.91
CA PRO A 552 -19.52 4.47 -9.22
C PRO A 552 -18.24 4.66 -10.04
N ILE A 553 -17.13 5.00 -9.38
CA ILE A 553 -15.84 5.27 -10.03
C ILE A 553 -14.90 4.06 -10.07
N LEU A 554 -15.25 2.96 -9.39
CA LEU A 554 -14.40 1.77 -9.28
C LEU A 554 -14.65 0.71 -10.37
N GLY A 555 -15.34 1.08 -11.44
CA GLY A 555 -15.52 0.25 -12.62
C GLY A 555 -16.94 -0.29 -12.83
N LYS A 556 -17.07 -1.22 -13.81
CA LYS A 556 -18.38 -1.68 -14.29
C LYS A 556 -19.24 -2.33 -13.20
N ASP A 557 -18.67 -3.15 -12.34
CA ASP A 557 -19.40 -3.81 -11.26
C ASP A 557 -19.99 -2.80 -10.24
N SER A 558 -19.29 -1.67 -10.00
CA SER A 558 -19.84 -0.55 -9.22
C SER A 558 -21.02 0.11 -9.90
N GLN A 559 -20.97 0.27 -11.24
CA GLN A 559 -22.08 0.83 -12.02
C GLN A 559 -23.30 -0.08 -11.97
N ASP A 560 -23.10 -1.39 -12.16
CA ASP A 560 -24.17 -2.38 -12.13
C ASP A 560 -24.84 -2.44 -10.73
N LYS A 561 -24.04 -2.45 -9.65
CA LYS A 561 -24.56 -2.40 -8.29
C LYS A 561 -25.26 -1.10 -7.96
N SER A 562 -24.71 0.05 -8.40
CA SER A 562 -25.37 1.35 -8.21
C SER A 562 -26.73 1.39 -8.90
N ARG A 563 -26.82 0.84 -10.12
CA ARG A 563 -28.09 0.71 -10.83
C ARG A 563 -29.08 -0.19 -10.09
N ASN A 564 -28.61 -1.34 -9.60
CA ASN A 564 -29.44 -2.27 -8.85
C ASN A 564 -29.97 -1.65 -7.54
N ILE A 565 -29.14 -0.91 -6.83
CA ILE A 565 -29.52 -0.20 -5.60
C ILE A 565 -30.50 0.93 -5.91
N TRP A 566 -30.21 1.78 -6.90
CA TRP A 566 -31.06 2.91 -7.28
C TRP A 566 -32.46 2.47 -7.71
N CYS A 567 -32.52 1.35 -8.43
CA CYS A 567 -33.74 0.79 -8.99
C CYS A 567 -34.49 -0.16 -8.06
N ALA A 568 -34.02 -0.37 -6.85
CA ALA A 568 -34.70 -1.19 -5.86
C ALA A 568 -36.02 -0.52 -5.41
N ALA A 569 -36.99 -1.32 -4.95
CA ALA A 569 -38.25 -0.80 -4.42
C ALA A 569 -38.02 0.16 -3.22
N ASP A 570 -37.00 -0.10 -2.42
CA ASP A 570 -36.49 0.78 -1.36
C ASP A 570 -34.96 0.93 -1.55
N PRO A 571 -34.51 1.99 -2.24
CA PRO A 571 -33.10 2.25 -2.47
C PRO A 571 -32.29 2.45 -1.16
N ALA A 572 -32.90 3.06 -0.14
CA ALA A 572 -32.26 3.32 1.14
C ALA A 572 -31.98 2.02 1.90
N LYS A 573 -32.94 1.08 1.87
CA LYS A 573 -32.75 -0.25 2.42
C LYS A 573 -31.72 -1.05 1.62
N ALA A 574 -31.83 -1.07 0.29
CA ALA A 574 -30.90 -1.81 -0.57
C ALA A 574 -29.45 -1.30 -0.42
N TRP A 575 -29.27 0.01 -0.26
CA TRP A 575 -27.98 0.62 0.04
C TRP A 575 -27.41 0.12 1.36
N ARG A 576 -28.17 0.19 2.46
CA ARG A 576 -27.71 -0.26 3.78
C ARG A 576 -27.44 -1.75 3.81
N ASP A 577 -28.33 -2.57 3.24
CA ASP A 577 -28.15 -4.03 3.16
C ASP A 577 -26.84 -4.39 2.46
N TRP A 578 -26.48 -3.68 1.38
CA TRP A 578 -25.23 -3.92 0.68
C TRP A 578 -24.02 -3.37 1.44
N MET A 579 -24.07 -2.13 1.91
CA MET A 579 -22.91 -1.46 2.49
C MET A 579 -22.55 -1.96 3.88
N VAL A 580 -23.54 -2.33 4.68
CA VAL A 580 -23.37 -2.73 6.08
C VAL A 580 -23.35 -4.24 6.24
N GLU A 581 -24.28 -4.94 5.60
CA GLU A 581 -24.51 -6.38 5.78
C GLU A 581 -23.97 -7.23 4.63
N GLY A 582 -23.52 -6.62 3.52
CA GLY A 582 -22.98 -7.33 2.37
C GLY A 582 -24.02 -8.09 1.53
N ARG A 583 -25.32 -7.87 1.77
CA ARG A 583 -26.39 -8.50 0.99
C ARG A 583 -26.47 -7.86 -0.40
N LEU A 584 -26.37 -8.67 -1.44
CA LEU A 584 -26.43 -8.20 -2.82
C LEU A 584 -27.76 -7.51 -3.11
N PRO A 585 -27.75 -6.32 -3.76
CA PRO A 585 -28.96 -5.67 -4.18
C PRO A 585 -29.69 -6.49 -5.24
N PRO A 586 -31.05 -6.48 -5.28
CA PRO A 586 -31.81 -7.17 -6.31
C PRO A 586 -31.50 -6.60 -7.70
N ALA A 587 -31.62 -7.46 -8.73
CA ALA A 587 -31.39 -6.99 -10.11
C ALA A 587 -32.37 -5.88 -10.48
N ALA A 588 -31.86 -4.84 -11.15
CA ALA A 588 -32.67 -3.71 -11.58
C ALA A 588 -33.74 -4.13 -12.59
N PRO A 589 -34.99 -3.67 -12.46
CA PRO A 589 -36.01 -3.87 -13.48
C PRO A 589 -35.58 -3.31 -14.85
N ALA A 590 -35.99 -3.97 -15.95
CA ALA A 590 -35.58 -3.57 -17.30
C ALA A 590 -36.00 -2.12 -17.67
N ARG A 591 -37.09 -1.62 -17.10
CA ARG A 591 -37.63 -0.27 -17.35
C ARG A 591 -37.27 0.78 -16.30
N CYS A 592 -36.22 0.56 -15.51
CA CYS A 592 -35.80 1.55 -14.51
C CYS A 592 -35.05 2.71 -15.13
N ASP A 593 -35.44 3.95 -14.80
CA ASP A 593 -34.67 5.15 -15.11
C ASP A 593 -33.52 5.33 -14.11
N ALA A 594 -32.31 5.05 -14.57
CA ALA A 594 -31.09 5.21 -13.82
C ALA A 594 -30.28 6.46 -14.23
N SER A 595 -30.88 7.41 -14.96
CA SER A 595 -30.21 8.63 -15.45
C SER A 595 -29.65 9.52 -14.32
N ALA A 596 -30.16 9.36 -13.10
CA ALA A 596 -29.60 9.99 -11.90
C ALA A 596 -28.12 9.61 -11.67
N LEU A 597 -27.70 8.39 -12.03
CA LEU A 597 -26.31 7.93 -11.85
C LEU A 597 -25.34 8.68 -12.78
N ASP A 598 -25.76 8.95 -14.01
CA ASP A 598 -24.98 9.72 -14.98
C ASP A 598 -24.86 11.18 -14.51
N ARG A 599 -25.95 11.76 -13.99
CA ARG A 599 -25.94 13.11 -13.41
C ARG A 599 -25.04 13.16 -12.16
N ASN A 600 -25.06 12.14 -11.31
CA ASN A 600 -24.18 12.06 -10.14
C ASN A 600 -22.72 11.96 -10.55
N THR A 601 -22.43 11.18 -11.59
CA THR A 601 -21.08 11.08 -12.14
C THR A 601 -20.62 12.42 -12.71
N ALA A 602 -21.45 13.08 -13.48
CA ALA A 602 -21.16 14.42 -14.01
C ALA A 602 -20.99 15.46 -12.87
N LEU A 603 -21.83 15.39 -11.82
CA LEU A 603 -21.73 16.27 -10.66
C LEU A 603 -20.42 16.06 -9.90
N GLY A 604 -20.03 14.81 -9.62
CA GLY A 604 -18.77 14.49 -8.98
C GLY A 604 -17.57 14.98 -9.78
N ASN A 605 -17.58 14.76 -11.10
CA ASN A 605 -16.55 15.25 -12.01
C ASN A 605 -16.48 16.79 -12.06
N LYS A 606 -17.64 17.47 -12.13
CA LYS A 606 -17.73 18.94 -12.09
C LYS A 606 -17.06 19.50 -10.83
N HIS A 607 -17.29 18.88 -9.69
CA HIS A 607 -16.72 19.30 -8.42
C HIS A 607 -15.37 18.63 -8.11
N ARG A 608 -14.77 17.91 -9.07
CA ARG A 608 -13.48 17.22 -8.90
C ARG A 608 -13.46 16.35 -7.64
N VAL A 609 -14.49 15.52 -7.46
CA VAL A 609 -14.54 14.50 -6.42
C VAL A 609 -13.69 13.32 -6.90
N GLU A 610 -12.44 13.28 -6.45
CA GLU A 610 -11.43 12.31 -6.94
C GLU A 610 -11.42 11.00 -6.13
N SER A 611 -12.11 10.96 -5.00
CA SER A 611 -12.13 9.79 -4.12
C SER A 611 -13.47 9.62 -3.41
N THR A 612 -13.79 8.38 -3.04
CA THR A 612 -14.97 8.02 -2.25
C THR A 612 -14.54 7.35 -0.93
N PRO A 613 -15.25 7.61 0.17
CA PRO A 613 -16.34 8.56 0.34
C PRO A 613 -15.84 10.01 0.37
N THR A 614 -16.63 10.94 -0.17
CA THR A 614 -16.40 12.37 0.01
C THR A 614 -17.67 12.99 0.58
N SER A 615 -17.54 13.64 1.73
CA SER A 615 -18.64 14.30 2.45
C SER A 615 -18.69 15.78 2.11
N VAL A 616 -19.90 16.35 2.04
CA VAL A 616 -20.14 17.79 1.91
C VAL A 616 -21.05 18.22 3.04
N LEU A 617 -20.61 19.20 3.81
CA LEU A 617 -21.30 19.79 4.94
C LEU A 617 -22.21 20.94 4.49
N GLU A 618 -23.14 21.39 5.35
CA GLU A 618 -24.09 22.46 5.00
C GLU A 618 -23.44 23.82 4.72
N ASP A 619 -22.26 24.08 5.25
CA ASP A 619 -21.47 25.27 4.93
C ASP A 619 -20.71 25.18 3.59
N GLY A 620 -20.88 24.08 2.86
CA GLY A 620 -20.20 23.79 1.61
C GLY A 620 -18.83 23.15 1.76
N THR A 621 -18.32 23.02 2.99
CA THR A 621 -17.02 22.39 3.24
C THR A 621 -17.02 20.95 2.77
N ARG A 622 -16.00 20.59 2.00
CA ARG A 622 -15.79 19.24 1.50
C ARG A 622 -14.74 18.51 2.33
N ARG A 623 -15.04 17.29 2.69
CA ARG A 623 -14.12 16.39 3.39
C ARG A 623 -14.11 15.04 2.70
N SER A 624 -12.95 14.66 2.18
CA SER A 624 -12.77 13.35 1.55
C SER A 624 -12.31 12.34 2.58
N GLY A 625 -12.96 11.19 2.67
CA GLY A 625 -12.60 10.04 3.48
C GLY A 625 -13.63 9.52 4.47
N ALA A 626 -13.30 8.35 5.00
CA ALA A 626 -14.09 7.70 6.05
C ALA A 626 -13.62 8.20 7.43
N PHE A 627 -14.42 9.01 8.07
CA PHE A 627 -14.22 9.53 9.42
C PHE A 627 -14.93 8.66 10.44
N SER A 628 -14.45 8.68 11.68
CA SER A 628 -15.20 8.09 12.79
C SER A 628 -16.48 8.87 13.06
N GLY A 629 -17.50 8.20 13.62
CA GLY A 629 -18.76 8.84 13.97
C GLY A 629 -18.57 10.07 14.88
N ALA A 630 -17.60 10.02 15.81
CA ALA A 630 -17.25 11.14 16.67
C ALA A 630 -16.64 12.32 15.90
N GLU A 631 -15.88 12.08 14.85
CA GLU A 631 -15.33 13.15 14.00
C GLU A 631 -16.42 13.77 13.13
N VAL A 632 -17.30 12.94 12.54
CA VAL A 632 -18.44 13.45 11.76
C VAL A 632 -19.34 14.31 12.65
N GLU A 633 -19.59 13.88 13.88
CA GLU A 633 -20.38 14.65 14.84
C GLU A 633 -19.76 16.02 15.13
N ARG A 634 -18.44 16.11 15.33
CA ARG A 634 -17.72 17.37 15.49
C ARG A 634 -17.81 18.26 14.24
N LEU A 635 -17.67 17.68 13.06
CA LEU A 635 -17.80 18.39 11.79
C LEU A 635 -19.20 18.96 11.61
N LEU A 636 -20.25 18.20 11.89
CA LEU A 636 -21.64 18.65 11.84
C LEU A 636 -21.96 19.74 12.85
N GLN A 637 -21.33 19.72 14.03
CA GLN A 637 -21.49 20.78 15.05
C GLN A 637 -20.76 22.07 14.66
N SER A 638 -19.62 21.98 13.96
CA SER A 638 -18.83 23.14 13.54
C SER A 638 -19.37 23.79 12.26
N SER A 639 -20.08 23.03 11.41
CA SER A 639 -20.67 23.54 10.17
C SER A 639 -21.94 24.34 10.48
N LYS A 640 -21.86 25.68 10.39
CA LYS A 640 -23.06 26.54 10.44
C LYS A 640 -23.63 26.65 9.04
N PRO A 641 -24.97 26.60 8.88
CA PRO A 641 -25.57 26.84 7.56
C PRO A 641 -25.07 28.17 7.00
N SER A 642 -24.63 28.15 5.75
CA SER A 642 -24.28 29.38 5.03
C SER A 642 -25.53 30.27 5.01
N LYS A 643 -25.45 31.43 5.62
CA LYS A 643 -26.47 32.47 5.46
C LYS A 643 -26.33 32.97 4.01
N THR A 644 -27.25 32.49 3.16
CA THR A 644 -27.47 33.11 1.83
C THR A 644 -27.94 34.55 1.98
#